data_b4ec790b18f9dbcbfcaaa791da81da2d
#
_entry.id   b4ec790b18f9dbcbfcaaa791da81da2d
#
_cell.length_a   1.000
_cell.length_b   1.000
_cell.length_c   1.000
_cell.angle_alpha   90.00
_cell.angle_beta   90.00
_cell.angle_gamma   90.00
#
_symmetry.space_group_name_H-M   'P 1'
#
loop_
_entity.id
_entity.type
_entity.pdbx_description
1 polymer ?
#
loop_
_entity_poly.entity_id
_entity_poly.type
_entity_poly.pdbx_seq_one_letter_code
_entity_poly.pdbx_strand_id
1 'polypeptide(L)'
;MRKMAHLKLMNIYLYKRMLNVQRIVLLLLYVTFTVPSLAEVATMQLPQLSLNLNNVTRREVFNTIEKNTKYVFIYSDELLTELNEKVSIHVNKQTLDKILDKVLHLTSLGYKITNRQITVSKKAQTVIPKTPLKITGHVTDEKGEALIGVNIQEEGTNNVVITDMDGNFSIYNVSGPSSVLQFTYIGFVPLKIVVGKQTNMSVKLDPDIKGLEEVVVVGYGSQKRESVIGAITTMKPAALQVNQSRSVTNALAGQVAGVIAVQRSGEPGNDTSDFWIRGISSFGAGTTPLVLVDGIERSLSNISPEEIESFSVLKDATATAVYGVRGANGVILVQTKRGQIGKPRIQIKADYGFSAPTMLPEFVDGAKYMEVMNVASQFSSGKDMYTQAAIDATRNGTDPDLYPNVNWLKTITKDHVPNGRVSLDINGGTERLRYSMVLAYHGETGMTVTDPGVEYNTSNNLSRYNIRTNLDMNLTPSTEINVSLGGYIMNQRTPGFSTNAAPFTDIIYLAFKNTPIVHPTVYSNGQIPANTSQTNPWAAATHSGFISSYKSSLQSVFAVTQDIGKLWHPLKGLKAKATFSFDTYAWNSFLRRKTQTTYMATGRDEEGNLLTSITNQGDDYLQYAKEAGGNRTMYLEGQLSYSRLLADNHQIDGLLLYNMRDYVNADAASAIYSLPYRTQGIAARLSYSYKGRYFIEGNFGYNGSENFSKGNKWGFFPSVAGGWLVTNEKFMENALSVLSKLKFRGSYGLVGNDQLAGRRFAFLSTINSGNGFTYGLTGNQGIGGKFEGDFGVEDLSWETVKKTDIGVEIGLWDCVNIQADYFHEKREDIFMQRKTIPETAGFNTNPWANFGIVKNQGFDASLEVNKSFGKDFFLSLRGNFTFSRNEIVEYDESGDYETNNPCTYWKSIEHILRTESYRSVSGRGF
;
A
#
# COMPACT_ATOMS: atom_id res chain seq x y z
N MET A 1 35.71 33.97 -20.62
CA MET A 1 34.40 34.54 -21.03
C MET A 1 33.50 33.61 -21.83
N ARG A 2 33.98 32.76 -22.77
CA ARG A 2 33.09 31.84 -23.53
C ARG A 2 32.40 30.73 -22.70
N LYS A 3 33.00 30.21 -21.62
CA LYS A 3 32.39 29.21 -20.74
C LYS A 3 31.27 29.77 -19.86
N MET A 4 31.32 31.03 -19.44
CA MET A 4 30.24 31.67 -18.68
C MET A 4 28.99 31.98 -19.52
N ALA A 5 29.17 32.24 -20.80
CA ALA A 5 28.04 32.47 -21.73
C ALA A 5 27.24 31.15 -21.98
N HIS A 6 27.93 30.02 -22.09
CA HIS A 6 27.26 28.71 -22.25
C HIS A 6 26.47 28.29 -21.00
N LEU A 7 26.96 28.56 -19.80
CA LEU A 7 26.24 28.27 -18.53
C LEU A 7 25.01 29.18 -18.36
N LYS A 8 25.06 30.45 -18.78
CA LYS A 8 23.88 31.33 -18.78
C LYS A 8 22.82 30.88 -19.78
N LEU A 9 23.21 30.45 -20.97
CA LEU A 9 22.28 29.96 -22.00
C LEU A 9 21.63 28.62 -21.57
N MET A 10 22.37 27.75 -20.94
CA MET A 10 21.85 26.46 -20.43
C MET A 10 20.86 26.66 -19.27
N ASN A 11 21.14 27.62 -18.36
CA ASN A 11 20.19 27.97 -17.28
C ASN A 11 18.92 28.63 -17.82
N ILE A 12 19.00 29.47 -18.86
CA ILE A 12 17.82 30.08 -19.50
C ILE A 12 17.00 29.02 -20.23
N TYR A 13 17.65 28.02 -20.84
CA TYR A 13 16.97 26.91 -21.51
C TYR A 13 16.25 25.98 -20.53
N LEU A 14 16.88 25.63 -19.41
CA LEU A 14 16.29 24.85 -18.32
C LEU A 14 15.13 25.62 -17.65
N TYR A 15 15.28 26.92 -17.42
CA TYR A 15 14.23 27.78 -16.86
C TYR A 15 13.02 27.89 -17.79
N LYS A 16 13.23 28.06 -19.11
CA LYS A 16 12.14 28.03 -20.11
C LYS A 16 11.44 26.67 -20.18
N ARG A 17 12.16 25.58 -20.00
CA ARG A 17 11.58 24.23 -20.00
C ARG A 17 10.75 23.95 -18.74
N MET A 18 11.20 24.42 -17.57
CA MET A 18 10.42 24.41 -16.33
C MET A 18 9.16 25.26 -16.41
N LEU A 19 9.25 26.47 -17.02
CA LEU A 19 8.06 27.33 -17.23
C LEU A 19 7.04 26.70 -18.19
N ASN A 20 7.48 25.96 -19.20
CA ASN A 20 6.58 25.24 -20.09
C ASN A 20 5.92 24.05 -19.41
N VAL A 21 6.60 23.30 -18.55
CA VAL A 21 6.01 22.23 -17.74
C VAL A 21 5.01 22.80 -16.74
N GLN A 22 5.32 23.90 -16.06
CA GLN A 22 4.38 24.62 -15.21
C GLN A 22 3.14 25.13 -15.98
N ARG A 23 3.32 25.63 -17.21
CA ARG A 23 2.20 26.07 -18.06
C ARG A 23 1.33 24.89 -18.51
N ILE A 24 1.93 23.72 -18.82
CA ILE A 24 1.17 22.50 -19.17
C ILE A 24 0.41 21.97 -17.96
N VAL A 25 1.01 21.97 -16.78
CA VAL A 25 0.34 21.56 -15.53
C VAL A 25 -0.77 22.54 -15.15
N LEU A 26 -0.55 23.85 -15.31
CA LEU A 26 -1.58 24.87 -15.11
C LEU A 26 -2.69 24.80 -16.16
N LEU A 27 -2.36 24.47 -17.41
CA LEU A 27 -3.35 24.26 -18.48
C LEU A 27 -4.18 22.99 -18.24
N LEU A 28 -3.56 21.91 -17.76
CA LEU A 28 -4.26 20.69 -17.34
C LEU A 28 -5.14 20.94 -16.11
N LEU A 29 -4.66 21.69 -15.13
CA LEU A 29 -5.46 22.14 -13.99
C LEU A 29 -6.60 23.09 -14.43
N TYR A 30 -6.34 24.00 -15.35
CA TYR A 30 -7.37 24.90 -15.90
C TYR A 30 -8.44 24.14 -16.68
N VAL A 31 -8.07 23.14 -17.48
CA VAL A 31 -9.02 22.28 -18.21
C VAL A 31 -9.84 21.40 -17.24
N THR A 32 -9.27 20.96 -16.12
CA THR A 32 -10.01 20.16 -15.11
C THR A 32 -10.91 21.01 -14.22
N PHE A 33 -10.63 22.30 -14.04
CA PHE A 33 -11.44 23.19 -13.21
C PHE A 33 -12.45 24.05 -13.98
N THR A 34 -12.33 24.18 -15.32
CA THR A 34 -13.22 25.02 -16.12
C THR A 34 -14.39 24.30 -16.79
N VAL A 35 -14.60 23.03 -16.50
CA VAL A 35 -15.80 22.33 -16.98
C VAL A 35 -16.48 21.69 -15.76
N PRO A 36 -17.27 22.41 -14.98
CA PRO A 36 -18.72 22.54 -15.21
C PRO A 36 -19.39 23.71 -14.44
N SER A 37 -19.12 24.95 -14.72
CA SER A 37 -19.84 26.02 -14.02
C SER A 37 -20.44 27.09 -14.92
N LEU A 38 -20.73 26.75 -16.19
CA LEU A 38 -21.50 27.61 -17.09
C LEU A 38 -22.69 26.84 -17.67
N ALA A 39 -23.57 26.37 -16.80
CA ALA A 39 -24.97 26.27 -17.12
C ALA A 39 -25.63 27.60 -16.69
N GLU A 40 -25.22 28.67 -17.30
CA GLU A 40 -26.07 29.84 -17.40
C GLU A 40 -27.32 29.41 -18.15
N VAL A 41 -28.46 29.43 -17.48
CA VAL A 41 -29.78 29.40 -18.09
C VAL A 41 -29.89 30.71 -18.90
N ALA A 42 -29.28 30.74 -20.07
CA ALA A 42 -29.62 31.68 -21.08
C ALA A 42 -31.08 31.37 -21.42
N THR A 43 -32.00 32.23 -21.02
CA THR A 43 -33.36 32.28 -21.58
C THR A 43 -33.21 32.50 -23.06
N MET A 44 -33.16 31.42 -23.84
CA MET A 44 -33.11 31.45 -25.30
C MET A 44 -34.42 32.09 -25.75
N GLN A 45 -34.40 33.35 -26.16
CA GLN A 45 -35.53 33.94 -26.87
C GLN A 45 -35.73 33.13 -28.17
N LEU A 46 -36.89 32.47 -28.27
CA LEU A 46 -37.27 31.70 -29.45
C LEU A 46 -37.33 32.62 -30.68
N PRO A 47 -36.80 32.20 -31.85
CA PRO A 47 -36.78 33.02 -33.02
C PRO A 47 -38.21 33.41 -33.48
N GLN A 48 -38.40 34.65 -33.90
CA GLN A 48 -39.64 35.09 -34.51
C GLN A 48 -39.58 34.86 -36.03
N LEU A 49 -40.60 34.20 -36.55
CA LEU A 49 -40.72 33.84 -37.98
C LEU A 49 -42.01 34.38 -38.57
N SER A 50 -41.95 34.69 -39.86
CA SER A 50 -43.10 34.97 -40.67
C SER A 50 -43.24 33.87 -41.72
N LEU A 51 -44.38 33.18 -41.73
CA LEU A 51 -44.69 32.08 -42.64
C LEU A 51 -46.02 32.32 -43.30
N ASN A 52 -46.08 32.17 -44.63
CA ASN A 52 -47.29 32.26 -45.40
C ASN A 52 -47.36 31.04 -46.33
N LEU A 53 -47.92 29.94 -45.85
CA LEU A 53 -48.02 28.69 -46.56
C LEU A 53 -49.45 28.19 -46.63
N ASN A 54 -49.91 27.87 -47.86
CA ASN A 54 -51.28 27.44 -48.13
C ASN A 54 -51.29 25.98 -48.57
N ASN A 55 -52.12 25.15 -47.95
CA ASN A 55 -52.42 23.78 -48.35
C ASN A 55 -51.16 22.89 -48.49
N VAL A 56 -50.18 23.05 -47.56
CA VAL A 56 -48.91 22.30 -47.49
C VAL A 56 -48.97 21.26 -46.40
N THR A 57 -48.17 20.18 -46.45
CA THR A 57 -48.13 19.21 -45.38
C THR A 57 -47.42 19.79 -44.15
N ARG A 58 -47.76 19.30 -42.91
CA ARG A 58 -47.09 19.69 -41.67
C ARG A 58 -45.61 19.45 -41.75
N ARG A 59 -45.18 18.40 -42.45
CA ARG A 59 -43.78 18.10 -42.73
C ARG A 59 -43.11 19.17 -43.54
N GLU A 60 -43.77 19.73 -44.57
CA GLU A 60 -43.24 20.86 -45.38
C GLU A 60 -43.13 22.12 -44.54
N VAL A 61 -44.06 22.35 -43.56
CA VAL A 61 -43.93 23.47 -42.62
C VAL A 61 -42.71 23.28 -41.73
N PHE A 62 -42.46 22.07 -41.20
CA PHE A 62 -41.26 21.77 -40.39
C PHE A 62 -39.97 22.01 -41.22
N ASN A 63 -39.89 21.49 -42.44
CA ASN A 63 -38.76 21.69 -43.34
C ASN A 63 -38.56 23.20 -43.63
N THR A 64 -39.62 24.00 -43.73
CA THR A 64 -39.51 25.44 -43.93
C THR A 64 -39.00 26.15 -42.67
N ILE A 65 -39.38 25.70 -41.48
CA ILE A 65 -38.84 26.21 -40.21
C ILE A 65 -37.35 25.82 -40.06
N GLU A 66 -36.97 24.62 -40.39
CA GLU A 66 -35.55 24.20 -40.40
C GLU A 66 -34.70 25.03 -41.33
N LYS A 67 -35.18 25.32 -42.55
CA LYS A 67 -34.46 26.14 -43.53
C LYS A 67 -34.24 27.59 -43.08
N ASN A 68 -35.18 28.13 -42.31
CA ASN A 68 -35.15 29.51 -41.85
C ASN A 68 -34.61 29.69 -40.44
N THR A 69 -34.27 28.60 -39.73
CA THR A 69 -33.76 28.62 -38.37
C THR A 69 -32.63 27.63 -38.16
N LYS A 70 -32.03 27.59 -37.00
CA LYS A 70 -31.02 26.57 -36.60
C LYS A 70 -31.65 25.41 -35.85
N TYR A 71 -32.95 25.25 -35.87
CA TYR A 71 -33.69 24.14 -35.21
C TYR A 71 -33.85 22.97 -36.15
N VAL A 72 -33.82 21.73 -35.59
CA VAL A 72 -34.00 20.47 -36.34
C VAL A 72 -35.16 19.71 -35.70
N PHE A 73 -36.09 19.18 -36.55
CA PHE A 73 -37.20 18.37 -36.06
C PHE A 73 -36.81 16.88 -36.00
N ILE A 74 -37.18 16.23 -34.88
CA ILE A 74 -37.01 14.80 -34.65
C ILE A 74 -38.41 14.21 -34.40
N TYR A 75 -38.79 13.21 -35.21
CA TYR A 75 -40.05 12.47 -35.07
C TYR A 75 -39.86 11.03 -35.58
N SER A 76 -40.68 10.09 -35.04
CA SER A 76 -40.64 8.68 -35.47
C SER A 76 -41.50 8.51 -36.75
N ASP A 77 -41.16 7.46 -37.54
CA ASP A 77 -41.84 7.13 -38.77
C ASP A 77 -43.35 6.81 -38.56
N GLU A 78 -43.73 6.42 -37.37
CA GLU A 78 -45.14 6.16 -36.98
C GLU A 78 -46.03 7.42 -37.03
N LEU A 79 -45.45 8.61 -36.97
CA LEU A 79 -46.15 9.89 -37.02
C LEU A 79 -46.34 10.47 -38.42
N LEU A 80 -45.77 9.81 -39.44
CA LEU A 80 -45.79 10.29 -40.83
C LEU A 80 -47.20 10.43 -41.38
N THR A 81 -48.16 9.64 -40.98
CA THR A 81 -49.58 9.74 -41.41
C THR A 81 -50.16 11.08 -41.01
N GLU A 82 -50.02 11.52 -39.75
CA GLU A 82 -50.49 12.80 -39.23
C GLU A 82 -49.67 14.00 -39.73
N LEU A 83 -48.41 13.81 -39.97
CA LEU A 83 -47.48 14.84 -40.48
C LEU A 83 -47.66 15.10 -41.99
N ASN A 84 -48.22 14.18 -42.74
CA ASN A 84 -48.55 14.32 -44.16
C ASN A 84 -49.90 14.97 -44.41
N GLU A 85 -50.69 15.20 -43.37
CA GLU A 85 -51.92 15.96 -43.48
C GLU A 85 -51.62 17.43 -43.79
N LYS A 86 -52.49 18.06 -44.62
CA LYS A 86 -52.27 19.41 -45.11
C LYS A 86 -52.76 20.46 -44.13
N VAL A 87 -52.00 21.54 -43.99
CA VAL A 87 -52.33 22.67 -43.12
C VAL A 87 -52.03 23.97 -43.87
N SER A 88 -52.77 25.01 -43.61
CA SER A 88 -52.48 26.37 -44.03
C SER A 88 -52.12 27.23 -42.88
N ILE A 89 -50.99 27.93 -42.98
CA ILE A 89 -50.44 28.73 -41.85
C ILE A 89 -50.03 30.11 -42.37
N HIS A 90 -50.66 31.17 -41.79
CA HIS A 90 -50.37 32.56 -42.04
C HIS A 90 -49.97 33.22 -40.71
N VAL A 91 -48.67 33.53 -40.55
CA VAL A 91 -48.15 34.14 -39.31
C VAL A 91 -47.10 35.19 -39.66
N ASN A 92 -47.17 36.34 -39.00
CA ASN A 92 -46.20 37.41 -39.15
C ASN A 92 -45.51 37.72 -37.83
N LYS A 93 -44.19 37.64 -37.82
CA LYS A 93 -43.30 37.86 -36.62
C LYS A 93 -43.81 37.18 -35.38
N GLN A 94 -44.06 35.85 -35.43
CA GLN A 94 -44.49 35.06 -34.26
C GLN A 94 -43.33 34.17 -33.80
N THR A 95 -43.31 33.91 -32.49
CA THR A 95 -42.33 33.01 -31.85
C THR A 95 -42.59 31.58 -32.26
N LEU A 96 -41.49 30.78 -32.31
CA LEU A 96 -41.48 29.40 -32.81
C LEU A 96 -42.51 28.49 -32.07
N ASP A 97 -42.67 28.65 -30.75
CA ASP A 97 -43.66 27.93 -29.93
C ASP A 97 -45.09 28.21 -30.43
N LYS A 98 -45.48 29.46 -30.62
CA LYS A 98 -46.79 29.85 -31.14
C LYS A 98 -47.10 29.36 -32.56
N ILE A 99 -46.06 29.24 -33.36
CA ILE A 99 -46.16 28.66 -34.71
C ILE A 99 -46.41 27.15 -34.59
N LEU A 100 -45.66 26.43 -33.76
CA LEU A 100 -45.84 25.01 -33.56
C LEU A 100 -47.18 24.68 -32.93
N ASP A 101 -47.65 25.47 -31.97
CA ASP A 101 -48.99 25.35 -31.43
C ASP A 101 -50.08 25.44 -32.49
N LYS A 102 -49.95 26.35 -33.44
CA LYS A 102 -50.87 26.46 -34.56
C LYS A 102 -50.81 25.30 -35.54
N VAL A 103 -49.60 24.85 -35.89
CA VAL A 103 -49.36 23.75 -36.84
C VAL A 103 -49.83 22.41 -36.29
N LEU A 104 -49.71 22.20 -34.98
CA LEU A 104 -50.13 20.97 -34.27
C LEU A 104 -51.48 21.07 -33.59
N HIS A 105 -52.19 22.19 -33.80
CA HIS A 105 -53.54 22.36 -33.26
C HIS A 105 -54.49 21.32 -33.87
N LEU A 106 -55.34 20.71 -33.08
CA LEU A 106 -56.26 19.64 -33.44
C LEU A 106 -55.64 18.32 -33.90
N THR A 107 -54.34 18.09 -33.58
CA THR A 107 -53.68 16.81 -33.76
C THR A 107 -53.45 16.10 -32.44
N SER A 108 -53.20 14.79 -32.49
CA SER A 108 -52.74 14.00 -31.32
C SER A 108 -51.28 14.28 -30.96
N LEU A 109 -50.58 15.16 -31.71
CA LEU A 109 -49.16 15.43 -31.60
C LEU A 109 -48.85 16.59 -30.63
N GLY A 110 -47.81 16.41 -29.82
CA GLY A 110 -47.18 17.41 -28.99
C GLY A 110 -45.72 17.62 -29.40
N TYR A 111 -45.09 18.69 -28.92
CA TYR A 111 -43.68 18.95 -29.17
C TYR A 111 -42.96 19.33 -27.87
N LYS A 112 -41.64 19.08 -27.86
CA LYS A 112 -40.70 19.54 -26.81
C LYS A 112 -39.48 20.16 -27.48
N ILE A 113 -39.16 21.39 -27.08
CA ILE A 113 -37.97 22.11 -27.55
C ILE A 113 -36.87 21.91 -26.53
N THR A 114 -35.75 21.31 -26.91
CA THR A 114 -34.55 21.12 -26.06
C THR A 114 -33.35 21.60 -26.86
N ASN A 115 -32.71 22.69 -26.42
CA ASN A 115 -31.66 23.37 -27.17
C ASN A 115 -32.07 23.74 -28.59
N ARG A 116 -31.50 23.13 -29.62
CA ARG A 116 -31.85 23.39 -31.07
C ARG A 116 -32.60 22.21 -31.69
N GLN A 117 -33.14 21.31 -30.90
CA GLN A 117 -33.93 20.16 -31.37
C GLN A 117 -35.35 20.28 -30.92
N ILE A 118 -36.28 19.99 -31.83
CA ILE A 118 -37.70 19.95 -31.61
C ILE A 118 -38.18 18.52 -31.80
N THR A 119 -38.46 17.85 -30.69
CA THR A 119 -38.98 16.48 -30.72
C THR A 119 -40.52 16.52 -30.79
N VAL A 120 -41.10 15.89 -31.81
CA VAL A 120 -42.52 15.73 -31.98
C VAL A 120 -42.95 14.33 -31.56
N SER A 121 -43.96 14.22 -30.69
CA SER A 121 -44.48 12.93 -30.16
C SER A 121 -45.99 13.00 -29.97
N LYS A 122 -46.66 11.84 -29.84
CA LYS A 122 -48.11 11.84 -29.48
C LYS A 122 -48.28 12.48 -28.09
N LYS A 123 -49.31 13.33 -27.97
CA LYS A 123 -49.76 13.86 -26.67
C LYS A 123 -50.15 12.71 -25.77
N ALA A 124 -49.58 12.61 -24.59
CA ALA A 124 -50.06 11.66 -23.59
C ALA A 124 -51.53 11.93 -23.32
N GLN A 125 -52.37 10.92 -23.47
CA GLN A 125 -53.80 11.04 -23.13
C GLN A 125 -53.94 11.57 -21.71
N THR A 126 -54.56 12.67 -21.51
CA THR A 126 -54.91 13.23 -20.20
C THR A 126 -55.83 12.23 -19.52
N VAL A 127 -55.27 11.45 -18.62
CA VAL A 127 -56.05 10.69 -17.64
C VAL A 127 -56.73 11.75 -16.78
N ILE A 128 -58.01 11.67 -16.70
CA ILE A 128 -58.93 12.48 -15.85
C ILE A 128 -58.28 12.58 -14.45
N PRO A 129 -58.18 13.77 -13.81
CA PRO A 129 -57.56 13.91 -12.50
C PRO A 129 -58.34 13.11 -11.47
N LYS A 130 -57.83 11.91 -11.11
CA LYS A 130 -58.21 11.19 -9.91
C LYS A 130 -57.64 12.00 -8.74
N THR A 131 -58.46 12.24 -7.75
CA THR A 131 -58.13 12.88 -6.48
C THR A 131 -56.79 12.33 -5.97
N PRO A 132 -55.77 13.19 -5.68
CA PRO A 132 -54.48 12.73 -5.23
C PRO A 132 -54.62 11.89 -3.95
N LEU A 133 -54.21 10.63 -4.01
CA LEU A 133 -54.31 9.71 -2.90
C LEU A 133 -53.13 9.95 -1.94
N LYS A 134 -53.44 10.19 -0.67
CA LYS A 134 -52.49 10.22 0.40
C LYS A 134 -52.42 8.85 1.04
N ILE A 135 -51.23 8.23 1.05
CA ILE A 135 -50.98 6.98 1.75
C ILE A 135 -50.08 7.25 2.96
N THR A 136 -50.51 6.77 4.11
CA THR A 136 -49.72 6.79 5.33
C THR A 136 -49.41 5.36 5.76
N GLY A 137 -48.41 5.18 6.60
CA GLY A 137 -48.12 3.85 7.13
C GLY A 137 -46.95 3.86 8.11
N HIS A 138 -46.67 2.67 8.60
CA HIS A 138 -45.62 2.40 9.56
C HIS A 138 -44.77 1.22 9.07
N VAL A 139 -43.45 1.34 9.13
CA VAL A 139 -42.50 0.32 8.68
C VAL A 139 -41.73 -0.23 9.88
N THR A 140 -41.77 -1.54 10.03
CA THR A 140 -41.08 -2.25 11.11
C THR A 140 -40.19 -3.37 10.58
N ASP A 141 -39.27 -3.86 11.41
CA ASP A 141 -38.55 -5.11 11.19
C ASP A 141 -39.35 -6.37 11.64
N GLU A 142 -38.70 -7.55 11.58
CA GLU A 142 -39.31 -8.81 12.03
C GLU A 142 -39.69 -8.81 13.50
N LYS A 143 -39.03 -8.05 14.35
CA LYS A 143 -39.27 -7.97 15.80
C LYS A 143 -40.28 -6.89 16.18
N GLY A 144 -40.78 -6.13 15.18
CA GLY A 144 -41.70 -5.04 15.38
C GLY A 144 -41.05 -3.73 15.77
N GLU A 145 -39.71 -3.63 15.64
CA GLU A 145 -38.98 -2.38 15.85
C GLU A 145 -39.17 -1.43 14.66
N ALA A 146 -39.35 -0.12 14.91
CA ALA A 146 -39.55 0.88 13.89
C ALA A 146 -38.30 1.09 13.05
N LEU A 147 -38.42 1.09 11.72
CA LEU A 147 -37.30 1.32 10.81
C LEU A 147 -37.25 2.78 10.33
N ILE A 148 -36.22 3.51 10.77
CA ILE A 148 -35.99 4.93 10.46
C ILE A 148 -35.27 5.05 9.13
N GLY A 149 -35.71 5.97 8.23
CA GLY A 149 -35.00 6.25 6.98
C GLY A 149 -35.23 5.21 5.87
N VAL A 150 -36.26 4.37 5.96
CA VAL A 150 -36.69 3.52 4.85
C VAL A 150 -37.14 4.38 3.68
N ASN A 151 -36.57 4.15 2.51
CA ASN A 151 -36.92 4.85 1.29
C ASN A 151 -38.16 4.19 0.66
N ILE A 152 -39.24 4.97 0.46
CA ILE A 152 -40.50 4.54 -0.15
C ILE A 152 -40.69 5.30 -1.46
N GLN A 153 -40.67 4.59 -2.57
CA GLN A 153 -40.80 5.15 -3.92
C GLN A 153 -42.00 4.57 -4.65
N GLU A 154 -42.79 5.41 -5.29
CA GLU A 154 -43.81 4.97 -6.24
C GLU A 154 -43.15 4.56 -7.56
N GLU A 155 -43.28 3.30 -7.95
CA GLU A 155 -42.61 2.71 -9.12
C GLU A 155 -43.00 3.44 -10.41
N GLY A 156 -41.97 3.79 -11.20
CA GLY A 156 -42.16 4.53 -12.47
C GLY A 156 -42.34 6.04 -12.29
N THR A 157 -42.22 6.58 -11.07
CA THR A 157 -42.35 8.02 -10.77
C THR A 157 -41.16 8.54 -9.97
N ASN A 158 -41.06 9.87 -9.83
CA ASN A 158 -40.11 10.52 -8.92
C ASN A 158 -40.71 10.82 -7.54
N ASN A 159 -41.86 10.21 -7.20
CA ASN A 159 -42.52 10.41 -5.93
C ASN A 159 -41.89 9.52 -4.86
N VAL A 160 -41.10 10.13 -3.95
CA VAL A 160 -40.30 9.43 -2.95
C VAL A 160 -40.47 10.10 -1.59
N VAL A 161 -40.58 9.29 -0.52
CA VAL A 161 -40.55 9.72 0.88
C VAL A 161 -39.68 8.76 1.70
N ILE A 162 -39.25 9.19 2.88
CA ILE A 162 -38.54 8.38 3.86
C ILE A 162 -39.32 8.28 5.16
N THR A 163 -39.14 7.19 5.92
CA THR A 163 -39.73 7.04 7.26
C THR A 163 -39.08 7.97 8.28
N ASP A 164 -39.86 8.47 9.22
CA ASP A 164 -39.41 9.28 10.35
C ASP A 164 -38.80 8.44 11.48
N MET A 165 -38.50 9.07 12.64
CA MET A 165 -37.82 8.42 13.79
C MET A 165 -38.67 7.30 14.41
N ASP A 166 -40.00 7.33 14.22
CA ASP A 166 -40.92 6.30 14.72
C ASP A 166 -41.34 5.32 13.61
N GLY A 167 -40.64 5.30 12.46
CA GLY A 167 -40.95 4.42 11.33
C GLY A 167 -42.17 4.80 10.51
N ASN A 168 -42.79 5.97 10.75
CA ASN A 168 -43.97 6.38 10.01
C ASN A 168 -43.60 7.06 8.70
N PHE A 169 -44.44 6.91 7.70
CA PHE A 169 -44.32 7.62 6.43
C PHE A 169 -45.65 8.22 5.96
N SER A 170 -45.53 9.25 5.13
CA SER A 170 -46.68 9.86 4.43
C SER A 170 -46.28 10.19 3.01
N ILE A 171 -46.75 9.44 2.03
CA ILE A 171 -46.54 9.72 0.62
C ILE A 171 -47.82 10.35 0.03
N TYR A 172 -47.67 11.51 -0.62
CA TYR A 172 -48.72 12.27 -1.22
C TYR A 172 -48.72 12.10 -2.73
N ASN A 173 -49.86 12.44 -3.38
CA ASN A 173 -49.98 12.43 -4.83
C ASN A 173 -49.70 11.06 -5.48
N VAL A 174 -50.03 9.96 -4.80
CA VAL A 174 -49.92 8.62 -5.40
C VAL A 174 -50.92 8.50 -6.53
N SER A 175 -50.47 7.96 -7.68
CA SER A 175 -51.20 7.97 -8.96
C SER A 175 -52.53 7.18 -8.93
N GLY A 176 -52.70 6.23 -8.03
CA GLY A 176 -53.97 5.51 -7.84
C GLY A 176 -53.84 4.15 -7.16
N PRO A 177 -54.93 3.41 -7.00
CA PRO A 177 -54.92 2.10 -6.33
C PRO A 177 -54.07 1.02 -6.98
N SER A 178 -53.77 1.15 -8.27
CA SER A 178 -52.90 0.23 -9.01
C SER A 178 -51.40 0.57 -8.89
N SER A 179 -51.05 1.69 -8.22
CA SER A 179 -49.65 2.07 -8.00
C SER A 179 -48.93 1.07 -7.11
N VAL A 180 -47.68 0.82 -7.39
CA VAL A 180 -46.76 -0.03 -6.60
C VAL A 180 -45.83 0.86 -5.81
N LEU A 181 -45.82 0.73 -4.48
CA LEU A 181 -44.83 1.35 -3.61
C LEU A 181 -43.70 0.37 -3.36
N GLN A 182 -42.50 0.78 -3.64
CA GLN A 182 -41.29 0.04 -3.37
C GLN A 182 -40.62 0.58 -2.10
N PHE A 183 -40.43 -0.31 -1.13
CA PHE A 183 -39.75 -0.04 0.14
C PHE A 183 -38.36 -0.57 0.04
N THR A 184 -37.35 0.31 0.26
CA THR A 184 -35.92 -0.07 0.23
C THR A 184 -35.22 0.47 1.47
N TYR A 185 -34.44 -0.40 2.13
CA TYR A 185 -33.65 -0.05 3.30
C TYR A 185 -32.36 -0.86 3.33
N ILE A 186 -31.27 -0.26 3.80
CA ILE A 186 -29.97 -0.93 3.84
C ILE A 186 -30.02 -2.09 4.82
N GLY A 187 -29.68 -3.31 4.34
CA GLY A 187 -29.72 -4.53 5.15
C GLY A 187 -31.08 -5.24 5.18
N PHE A 188 -32.06 -4.81 4.36
CA PHE A 188 -33.38 -5.43 4.25
C PHE A 188 -33.73 -5.75 2.80
N VAL A 189 -34.52 -6.81 2.61
CA VAL A 189 -35.01 -7.21 1.29
C VAL A 189 -35.99 -6.16 0.74
N PRO A 190 -35.74 -5.60 -0.46
CA PRO A 190 -36.67 -4.67 -1.08
C PRO A 190 -38.08 -5.27 -1.24
N LEU A 191 -39.09 -4.61 -0.72
CA LEU A 191 -40.47 -5.05 -0.76
C LEU A 191 -41.29 -4.16 -1.68
N LYS A 192 -42.12 -4.76 -2.57
CA LYS A 192 -43.06 -4.04 -3.42
C LYS A 192 -44.47 -4.37 -3.00
N ILE A 193 -45.30 -3.33 -2.76
CA ILE A 193 -46.68 -3.45 -2.35
C ILE A 193 -47.58 -2.64 -3.29
N VAL A 194 -48.64 -3.26 -3.80
CA VAL A 194 -49.68 -2.55 -4.55
C VAL A 194 -50.58 -1.82 -3.56
N VAL A 195 -50.81 -0.53 -3.78
CA VAL A 195 -51.55 0.35 -2.91
C VAL A 195 -52.97 -0.16 -2.65
N GLY A 196 -53.71 -0.64 -3.64
CA GLY A 196 -55.06 -1.16 -3.49
C GLY A 196 -56.05 -0.10 -2.99
N LYS A 197 -56.91 -0.48 -2.05
CA LYS A 197 -57.89 0.39 -1.39
C LYS A 197 -57.41 0.92 -0.04
N GLN A 198 -56.19 0.62 0.37
CA GLN A 198 -55.65 0.96 1.67
C GLN A 198 -55.06 2.38 1.65
N THR A 199 -55.44 3.20 2.61
CA THR A 199 -54.89 4.54 2.84
C THR A 199 -53.87 4.56 3.99
N ASN A 200 -53.82 3.49 4.78
CA ASN A 200 -52.84 3.29 5.86
C ASN A 200 -52.26 1.88 5.74
N MET A 201 -50.92 1.75 5.73
CA MET A 201 -50.21 0.52 5.53
C MET A 201 -49.29 0.20 6.71
N SER A 202 -49.39 -1.03 7.25
CA SER A 202 -48.36 -1.56 8.13
C SER A 202 -47.44 -2.46 7.30
N VAL A 203 -46.14 -2.09 7.18
CA VAL A 203 -45.20 -2.75 6.33
C VAL A 203 -44.12 -3.36 7.21
N LYS A 204 -43.90 -4.65 7.05
CA LYS A 204 -42.83 -5.37 7.71
C LYS A 204 -41.73 -5.68 6.66
N LEU A 205 -40.51 -5.25 6.93
CA LEU A 205 -39.35 -5.60 6.09
C LEU A 205 -38.62 -6.75 6.72
N ASP A 206 -38.30 -7.75 5.91
CA ASP A 206 -37.50 -8.87 6.32
C ASP A 206 -36.00 -8.47 6.18
N PRO A 207 -35.17 -8.70 7.17
CA PRO A 207 -33.73 -8.46 7.05
C PRO A 207 -33.19 -9.26 5.86
N ASP A 208 -32.38 -8.62 5.04
CA ASP A 208 -31.64 -9.32 4.00
C ASP A 208 -30.56 -10.18 4.68
N ILE A 209 -30.96 -11.36 5.17
CA ILE A 209 -30.10 -12.38 5.80
C ILE A 209 -29.11 -12.94 4.77
N LYS A 210 -29.31 -12.74 3.49
CA LYS A 210 -28.25 -12.79 2.51
C LYS A 210 -27.39 -11.54 2.73
N GLY A 211 -26.63 -11.55 3.83
CA GLY A 211 -25.64 -10.54 4.12
C GLY A 211 -24.86 -10.26 2.85
N LEU A 212 -24.56 -9.00 2.56
CA LEU A 212 -23.65 -8.62 1.50
C LEU A 212 -22.57 -9.69 1.45
N GLU A 213 -22.58 -10.55 0.43
CA GLU A 213 -21.66 -11.68 0.32
C GLU A 213 -20.27 -11.09 0.42
N GLU A 214 -19.64 -11.21 1.59
CA GLU A 214 -18.31 -10.63 1.84
C GLU A 214 -17.35 -11.27 0.87
N VAL A 215 -16.93 -10.49 -0.10
CA VAL A 215 -16.01 -10.93 -1.15
C VAL A 215 -14.60 -10.68 -0.66
N VAL A 216 -13.80 -11.71 -0.63
CA VAL A 216 -12.37 -11.64 -0.27
C VAL A 216 -11.55 -11.61 -1.55
N VAL A 217 -10.57 -10.74 -1.60
CA VAL A 217 -9.59 -10.72 -2.68
C VAL A 217 -8.66 -11.91 -2.50
N VAL A 218 -8.67 -12.77 -3.47
CA VAL A 218 -7.81 -13.95 -3.56
C VAL A 218 -7.07 -13.89 -4.88
N GLY A 219 -5.87 -14.40 -4.92
CA GLY A 219 -4.97 -14.40 -6.08
C GLY A 219 -5.61 -14.06 -7.42
N TYR A 220 -5.31 -12.90 -7.97
CA TYR A 220 -5.79 -12.41 -9.29
C TYR A 220 -7.32 -12.41 -9.49
N GLY A 221 -8.10 -12.36 -8.39
CA GLY A 221 -9.56 -12.30 -8.46
C GLY A 221 -10.19 -12.08 -7.09
N SER A 222 -11.51 -12.16 -7.03
CA SER A 222 -12.28 -12.11 -5.79
C SER A 222 -13.09 -13.40 -5.67
N GLN A 223 -13.19 -13.93 -4.46
CA GLN A 223 -14.03 -15.09 -4.14
C GLN A 223 -14.98 -14.72 -3.00
N LYS A 224 -16.14 -15.38 -2.95
CA LYS A 224 -17.00 -15.30 -1.77
C LYS A 224 -16.21 -15.83 -0.56
N ARG A 225 -16.27 -15.14 0.56
CA ARG A 225 -15.54 -15.50 1.79
C ARG A 225 -15.80 -16.97 2.21
N GLU A 226 -17.01 -17.44 2.03
CA GLU A 226 -17.38 -18.82 2.33
C GLU A 226 -16.67 -19.85 1.44
N SER A 227 -16.36 -19.48 0.18
CA SER A 227 -15.68 -20.36 -0.77
C SER A 227 -14.16 -20.39 -0.61
N VAL A 228 -13.58 -19.46 0.13
CA VAL A 228 -12.13 -19.38 0.35
C VAL A 228 -11.68 -20.54 1.22
N ILE A 229 -10.77 -21.39 0.70
CA ILE A 229 -10.23 -22.56 1.42
C ILE A 229 -8.85 -22.25 1.98
N GLY A 230 -8.09 -21.36 1.33
CA GLY A 230 -6.75 -20.98 1.76
C GLY A 230 -6.72 -20.22 3.09
N ALA A 231 -5.58 -20.28 3.79
CA ALA A 231 -5.34 -19.51 5.01
C ALA A 231 -5.16 -18.02 4.68
N ILE A 232 -6.25 -17.27 4.66
CA ILE A 232 -6.29 -15.85 4.34
C ILE A 232 -6.81 -15.05 5.53
N THR A 233 -6.06 -14.02 5.93
CA THR A 233 -6.51 -13.05 6.93
C THR A 233 -6.71 -11.69 6.26
N THR A 234 -7.91 -11.12 6.36
CA THR A 234 -8.24 -9.80 5.81
C THR A 234 -8.34 -8.78 6.92
N MET A 235 -7.80 -7.58 6.69
CA MET A 235 -7.86 -6.47 7.62
C MET A 235 -8.69 -5.32 7.03
N LYS A 236 -9.54 -4.71 7.87
CA LYS A 236 -10.31 -3.51 7.50
C LYS A 236 -9.38 -2.29 7.41
N PRO A 237 -9.55 -1.40 6.44
CA PRO A 237 -8.69 -0.21 6.26
C PRO A 237 -8.63 0.68 7.50
N ALA A 238 -9.73 0.80 8.25
CA ALA A 238 -9.77 1.59 9.47
C ALA A 238 -8.75 1.14 10.53
N ALA A 239 -8.44 -0.16 10.61
CA ALA A 239 -7.44 -0.68 11.53
C ALA A 239 -6.01 -0.25 11.16
N LEU A 240 -5.72 -0.06 9.86
CA LEU A 240 -4.44 0.47 9.38
C LEU A 240 -4.25 1.96 9.71
N GLN A 241 -5.34 2.70 9.86
CA GLN A 241 -5.33 4.14 10.11
C GLN A 241 -5.31 4.51 11.60
N VAL A 242 -5.44 3.54 12.50
CA VAL A 242 -5.37 3.78 13.97
C VAL A 242 -3.97 4.25 14.35
N ASN A 243 -2.93 3.71 13.74
CA ASN A 243 -1.57 4.16 13.95
C ASN A 243 -1.30 5.41 13.07
N GLN A 244 -0.83 6.49 13.67
CA GLN A 244 -0.51 7.73 12.95
C GLN A 244 0.82 7.65 12.17
N SER A 245 1.52 6.53 12.19
CA SER A 245 2.73 6.33 11.39
C SER A 245 2.46 6.53 9.90
N ARG A 246 3.45 7.10 9.22
CA ARG A 246 3.48 7.21 7.77
C ARG A 246 3.46 5.85 7.08
N SER A 247 4.13 4.87 7.67
CA SER A 247 4.29 3.56 7.08
C SER A 247 3.17 2.60 7.46
N VAL A 248 2.52 2.02 6.45
CA VAL A 248 1.54 0.93 6.63
C VAL A 248 2.16 -0.26 7.36
N THR A 249 3.48 -0.52 7.20
CA THR A 249 4.15 -1.65 7.84
C THR A 249 4.11 -1.57 9.36
N ASN A 250 4.15 -0.35 9.92
CA ASN A 250 4.09 -0.15 11.38
C ASN A 250 2.69 -0.46 11.95
N ALA A 251 1.65 -0.38 11.13
CA ALA A 251 0.29 -0.72 11.53
C ALA A 251 0.01 -2.24 11.50
N LEU A 252 0.94 -3.05 10.98
CA LEU A 252 0.74 -4.51 10.89
C LEU A 252 1.00 -5.24 12.20
N ALA A 253 1.88 -4.71 13.04
CA ALA A 253 2.27 -5.33 14.31
C ALA A 253 1.05 -5.55 15.22
N GLY A 254 0.81 -6.79 15.61
CA GLY A 254 -0.32 -7.19 16.49
C GLY A 254 -1.71 -7.08 15.87
N GLN A 255 -1.86 -6.61 14.62
CA GLN A 255 -3.16 -6.43 13.97
C GLN A 255 -3.58 -7.62 13.09
N VAL A 256 -2.63 -8.45 12.66
CA VAL A 256 -2.88 -9.56 11.73
C VAL A 256 -2.33 -10.86 12.31
N ALA A 257 -3.19 -11.86 12.49
CA ALA A 257 -2.75 -13.18 12.92
C ALA A 257 -1.81 -13.81 11.88
N GLY A 258 -0.67 -14.31 12.32
CA GLY A 258 0.38 -14.86 11.46
C GLY A 258 1.40 -13.83 10.96
N VAL A 259 1.27 -12.54 11.27
CA VAL A 259 2.25 -11.50 10.90
C VAL A 259 3.06 -11.09 12.12
N ILE A 260 4.38 -11.20 12.00
CA ILE A 260 5.35 -10.71 12.99
C ILE A 260 6.00 -9.48 12.38
N ALA A 261 5.95 -8.33 13.04
CA ALA A 261 6.55 -7.09 12.57
C ALA A 261 7.39 -6.45 13.66
N VAL A 262 8.54 -5.90 13.28
CA VAL A 262 9.51 -5.26 14.18
C VAL A 262 9.92 -3.92 13.59
N GLN A 263 9.64 -2.84 14.30
CA GLN A 263 10.14 -1.52 13.98
C GLN A 263 11.49 -1.32 14.67
N ARG A 264 12.56 -1.17 13.88
CA ARG A 264 13.93 -1.02 14.39
C ARG A 264 14.31 0.42 14.67
N SER A 265 13.66 1.37 14.03
CA SER A 265 13.93 2.80 14.17
C SER A 265 12.64 3.60 14.12
N GLY A 266 12.59 4.70 14.86
CA GLY A 266 11.55 5.73 14.76
C GLY A 266 12.00 6.96 13.96
N GLU A 267 13.16 6.89 13.29
CA GLU A 267 13.70 8.01 12.54
C GLU A 267 12.84 8.32 11.30
N PRO A 268 12.45 9.57 11.08
CA PRO A 268 11.70 9.96 9.89
C PRO A 268 12.36 9.45 8.59
N GLY A 269 11.60 8.65 7.82
CA GLY A 269 12.09 8.05 6.58
C GLY A 269 12.76 6.68 6.72
N ASN A 270 13.16 6.28 7.94
CA ASN A 270 13.71 4.96 8.30
C ASN A 270 12.85 4.23 9.34
N ASP A 271 11.61 4.63 9.52
CA ASP A 271 10.66 4.14 10.50
C ASP A 271 9.85 2.91 10.04
N THR A 272 10.14 2.35 8.88
CA THR A 272 9.44 1.16 8.36
C THR A 272 9.75 -0.09 9.18
N SER A 273 8.71 -0.87 9.52
CA SER A 273 8.89 -2.17 10.15
C SER A 273 9.34 -3.23 9.15
N ASP A 274 10.29 -4.07 9.58
CA ASP A 274 10.50 -5.38 8.97
C ASP A 274 9.35 -6.30 9.38
N PHE A 275 8.85 -7.12 8.47
CA PHE A 275 7.73 -8.01 8.76
C PHE A 275 7.87 -9.35 8.05
N TRP A 276 7.35 -10.39 8.71
CA TRP A 276 7.39 -11.78 8.24
C TRP A 276 6.02 -12.42 8.44
N ILE A 277 5.68 -13.35 7.58
CA ILE A 277 4.48 -14.16 7.73
C ILE A 277 4.91 -15.51 8.33
N ARG A 278 4.35 -15.83 9.51
CA ARG A 278 4.65 -17.05 10.28
C ARG A 278 6.13 -17.22 10.66
N GLY A 279 6.86 -16.11 10.81
CA GLY A 279 8.27 -16.09 11.21
C GLY A 279 9.27 -16.20 10.07
N ILE A 280 10.54 -16.37 10.43
CA ILE A 280 11.66 -16.48 9.50
C ILE A 280 11.93 -17.96 9.25
N SER A 281 11.85 -18.39 8.00
CA SER A 281 12.05 -19.79 7.60
C SER A 281 13.19 -20.01 6.60
N SER A 282 14.02 -18.99 6.35
CA SER A 282 15.22 -19.09 5.52
C SER A 282 16.36 -18.27 6.12
N PHE A 283 17.60 -18.67 5.84
CA PHE A 283 18.81 -17.93 6.24
C PHE A 283 19.70 -17.57 5.05
N GLY A 284 19.44 -18.06 3.87
CA GLY A 284 20.26 -17.84 2.67
C GLY A 284 19.62 -16.91 1.64
N ALA A 285 18.29 -16.87 1.60
CA ALA A 285 17.52 -16.08 0.64
C ALA A 285 16.78 -14.92 1.33
N GLY A 286 16.17 -14.01 0.54
CA GLY A 286 15.28 -12.99 1.08
C GLY A 286 14.14 -13.62 1.87
N THR A 287 13.84 -13.06 3.03
CA THR A 287 12.83 -13.57 3.97
C THR A 287 11.53 -12.76 3.96
N THR A 288 11.49 -11.63 3.21
CA THR A 288 10.35 -10.72 3.14
C THR A 288 9.21 -11.30 2.30
N PRO A 289 7.95 -11.14 2.71
CA PRO A 289 6.79 -11.50 1.91
C PRO A 289 6.71 -10.71 0.60
N LEU A 290 6.07 -11.29 -0.41
CA LEU A 290 5.70 -10.59 -1.63
C LEU A 290 4.54 -9.62 -1.36
N VAL A 291 4.69 -8.36 -1.72
CA VAL A 291 3.62 -7.36 -1.62
C VAL A 291 3.10 -7.01 -3.01
N LEU A 292 1.80 -7.18 -3.21
CA LEU A 292 1.12 -6.84 -4.45
C LEU A 292 0.09 -5.74 -4.21
N VAL A 293 0.26 -4.63 -4.93
CA VAL A 293 -0.67 -3.51 -4.92
C VAL A 293 -1.39 -3.45 -6.25
N ASP A 294 -2.70 -3.66 -6.22
CA ASP A 294 -3.53 -3.82 -7.41
C ASP A 294 -2.99 -4.90 -8.37
N GLY A 295 -2.40 -5.96 -7.82
CA GLY A 295 -1.82 -7.09 -8.56
C GLY A 295 -0.36 -6.90 -9.00
N ILE A 296 0.25 -5.74 -8.80
CA ILE A 296 1.62 -5.42 -9.20
C ILE A 296 2.54 -5.44 -7.97
N GLU A 297 3.73 -6.06 -8.11
CA GLU A 297 4.75 -6.08 -7.06
C GLU A 297 5.28 -4.69 -6.76
N ARG A 298 5.02 -4.21 -5.53
CA ARG A 298 5.40 -2.87 -5.05
C ARG A 298 5.76 -2.92 -3.58
N SER A 299 6.60 -1.98 -3.13
CA SER A 299 6.89 -1.83 -1.70
C SER A 299 5.67 -1.24 -0.97
N LEU A 300 5.32 -1.83 0.17
CA LEU A 300 4.25 -1.34 1.03
C LEU A 300 4.54 0.05 1.59
N SER A 301 5.82 0.41 1.76
CA SER A 301 6.25 1.75 2.19
C SER A 301 5.96 2.86 1.17
N ASN A 302 5.65 2.50 -0.08
CA ASN A 302 5.34 3.47 -1.14
C ASN A 302 3.88 3.93 -1.16
N ILE A 303 3.03 3.35 -0.31
CA ILE A 303 1.59 3.60 -0.28
C ILE A 303 1.22 4.29 1.03
N SER A 304 0.27 5.21 0.97
CA SER A 304 -0.33 5.79 2.16
C SER A 304 -1.51 4.94 2.65
N PRO A 305 -1.72 4.82 3.98
CA PRO A 305 -2.88 4.10 4.52
C PRO A 305 -4.23 4.59 3.97
N GLU A 306 -4.32 5.86 3.58
CA GLU A 306 -5.52 6.48 3.02
C GLU A 306 -5.88 5.97 1.62
N GLU A 307 -4.88 5.44 0.87
CA GLU A 307 -5.08 4.90 -0.47
C GLU A 307 -5.71 3.49 -0.46
N ILE A 308 -5.70 2.80 0.71
CA ILE A 308 -6.03 1.39 0.83
C ILE A 308 -7.53 1.18 1.01
N GLU A 309 -8.13 0.29 0.21
CA GLU A 309 -9.49 -0.22 0.32
C GLU A 309 -9.55 -1.57 1.06
N SER A 310 -8.61 -2.47 0.76
CA SER A 310 -8.53 -3.76 1.43
C SER A 310 -7.08 -4.25 1.56
N PHE A 311 -6.85 -5.02 2.61
CA PHE A 311 -5.56 -5.60 2.92
C PHE A 311 -5.76 -7.07 3.30
N SER A 312 -5.11 -7.98 2.57
CA SER A 312 -5.21 -9.43 2.81
C SER A 312 -3.83 -10.07 2.87
N VAL A 313 -3.65 -10.99 3.80
CA VAL A 313 -2.42 -11.77 3.98
C VAL A 313 -2.70 -13.23 3.64
N LEU A 314 -1.98 -13.76 2.67
CA LEU A 314 -2.04 -15.12 2.20
C LEU A 314 -0.87 -15.90 2.81
N LYS A 315 -1.18 -16.95 3.57
CA LYS A 315 -0.20 -17.62 4.42
C LYS A 315 0.17 -19.02 3.95
N ASP A 316 -0.73 -19.75 3.29
CA ASP A 316 -0.54 -21.14 2.86
C ASP A 316 -0.13 -21.29 1.39
N ALA A 317 0.22 -22.51 0.98
CA ALA A 317 0.68 -22.77 -0.38
C ALA A 317 -0.43 -22.56 -1.42
N THR A 318 -1.68 -22.92 -1.12
CA THR A 318 -2.77 -22.84 -2.10
C THR A 318 -3.09 -21.38 -2.43
N ALA A 319 -3.15 -20.51 -1.42
CA ALA A 319 -3.36 -19.08 -1.63
C ALA A 319 -2.18 -18.41 -2.36
N THR A 320 -0.94 -18.92 -2.20
CA THR A 320 0.28 -18.30 -2.74
C THR A 320 0.82 -18.93 -4.03
N ALA A 321 0.45 -20.18 -4.38
CA ALA A 321 0.97 -20.87 -5.55
C ALA A 321 0.74 -20.14 -6.89
N VAL A 322 -0.39 -19.43 -7.03
CA VAL A 322 -0.69 -18.66 -8.25
C VAL A 322 0.26 -17.45 -8.44
N TYR A 323 0.98 -17.02 -7.40
CA TYR A 323 1.98 -15.96 -7.46
C TYR A 323 3.40 -16.48 -7.71
N GLY A 324 3.54 -17.79 -7.84
CA GLY A 324 4.77 -18.46 -8.25
C GLY A 324 5.92 -18.31 -7.29
N VAL A 325 7.07 -18.03 -7.85
CA VAL A 325 8.40 -18.07 -7.21
C VAL A 325 8.59 -17.17 -5.99
N ARG A 326 7.77 -16.19 -5.78
CA ARG A 326 7.90 -15.25 -4.65
C ARG A 326 6.88 -15.47 -3.54
N GLY A 327 5.97 -16.43 -3.72
CA GLY A 327 4.97 -16.79 -2.71
C GLY A 327 5.51 -17.59 -1.54
N ALA A 328 6.79 -18.03 -1.56
CA ALA A 328 7.38 -18.86 -0.52
C ALA A 328 7.30 -18.26 0.89
N ASN A 329 7.49 -16.94 1.02
CA ASN A 329 7.44 -16.23 2.30
C ASN A 329 6.04 -15.66 2.62
N GLY A 330 5.00 -16.10 1.88
CA GLY A 330 3.66 -15.54 1.94
C GLY A 330 3.47 -14.32 1.04
N VAL A 331 2.22 -13.91 0.87
CA VAL A 331 1.85 -12.81 -0.03
C VAL A 331 0.93 -11.83 0.70
N ILE A 332 1.17 -10.55 0.52
CA ILE A 332 0.30 -9.46 0.97
C ILE A 332 -0.38 -8.86 -0.25
N LEU A 333 -1.70 -8.84 -0.24
CA LEU A 333 -2.52 -8.20 -1.26
C LEU A 333 -3.07 -6.89 -0.73
N VAL A 334 -2.81 -5.83 -1.44
CA VAL A 334 -3.34 -4.49 -1.17
C VAL A 334 -4.17 -4.05 -2.36
N GLN A 335 -5.43 -3.72 -2.10
CA GLN A 335 -6.26 -3.04 -3.09
C GLN A 335 -6.38 -1.58 -2.75
N THR A 336 -6.27 -0.73 -3.75
CA THR A 336 -6.46 0.70 -3.60
C THR A 336 -7.92 1.07 -3.85
N LYS A 337 -8.38 2.17 -3.23
CA LYS A 337 -9.75 2.65 -3.31
C LYS A 337 -10.22 2.83 -4.74
N ARG A 338 -11.40 2.29 -5.05
CA ARG A 338 -12.05 2.38 -6.35
C ARG A 338 -13.26 3.29 -6.32
N GLY A 339 -13.63 3.85 -7.49
CA GLY A 339 -14.81 4.68 -7.64
C GLY A 339 -16.11 3.90 -7.38
N GLN A 340 -17.08 4.54 -6.74
CA GLN A 340 -18.40 4.00 -6.47
C GLN A 340 -19.45 4.75 -7.28
N ILE A 341 -20.53 4.05 -7.67
CA ILE A 341 -21.66 4.69 -8.34
C ILE A 341 -22.38 5.59 -7.33
N GLY A 342 -22.56 6.86 -7.68
CA GLY A 342 -23.23 7.84 -6.83
C GLY A 342 -22.73 9.25 -7.04
N LYS A 343 -23.31 10.18 -6.27
CA LYS A 343 -22.86 11.58 -6.23
C LYS A 343 -21.42 11.65 -5.70
N PRO A 344 -20.61 12.64 -6.13
CA PRO A 344 -19.27 12.84 -5.60
C PRO A 344 -19.29 12.95 -4.07
N ARG A 345 -18.49 12.10 -3.41
CA ARG A 345 -18.25 12.14 -1.97
C ARG A 345 -16.87 12.70 -1.75
N ILE A 346 -16.78 13.77 -0.98
CA ILE A 346 -15.52 14.42 -0.63
C ILE A 346 -15.31 14.24 0.86
N GLN A 347 -14.16 13.69 1.25
CA GLN A 347 -13.77 13.52 2.63
C GLN A 347 -12.39 14.16 2.85
N ILE A 348 -12.30 15.04 3.83
CA ILE A 348 -11.04 15.63 4.29
C ILE A 348 -10.78 15.11 5.70
N LYS A 349 -9.57 14.63 5.94
CA LYS A 349 -9.11 14.21 7.25
C LYS A 349 -7.79 14.91 7.55
N ALA A 350 -7.67 15.45 8.77
CA ALA A 350 -6.47 16.07 9.27
C ALA A 350 -6.15 15.50 10.67
N ASP A 351 -4.94 15.03 10.85
CA ASP A 351 -4.44 14.51 12.11
C ASP A 351 -3.19 15.32 12.50
N TYR A 352 -3.08 15.70 13.75
CA TYR A 352 -1.91 16.35 14.33
C TYR A 352 -1.55 15.67 15.64
N GLY A 353 -0.29 15.38 15.85
CA GLY A 353 0.18 14.67 17.02
C GLY A 353 1.62 14.99 17.39
N PHE A 354 2.05 14.41 18.49
CA PHE A 354 3.41 14.47 18.98
C PHE A 354 3.97 13.07 19.13
N SER A 355 5.22 12.89 18.73
CA SER A 355 5.98 11.65 18.94
C SER A 355 7.01 11.88 20.05
N ALA A 356 7.16 10.89 20.93
CA ALA A 356 8.15 10.87 21.99
C ALA A 356 8.83 9.49 22.04
N PRO A 357 10.07 9.38 22.52
CA PRO A 357 10.69 8.08 22.76
C PRO A 357 9.84 7.26 23.76
N THR A 358 9.55 6.03 23.44
CA THR A 358 8.81 5.13 24.35
C THR A 358 9.71 4.58 25.46
N MET A 359 11.01 4.47 25.18
CA MET A 359 12.02 4.01 26.12
C MET A 359 13.39 4.58 25.71
N LEU A 360 14.08 5.17 26.64
CA LEU A 360 15.49 5.53 26.53
C LEU A 360 16.26 4.79 27.61
N PRO A 361 17.46 4.25 27.33
CA PRO A 361 18.29 3.65 28.36
C PRO A 361 18.78 4.74 29.34
N GLU A 362 18.81 4.40 30.61
CA GLU A 362 19.38 5.25 31.64
C GLU A 362 20.87 4.94 31.80
N PHE A 363 21.68 5.97 31.79
CA PHE A 363 23.11 5.89 32.01
C PHE A 363 23.47 6.49 33.38
N VAL A 364 24.54 5.94 33.96
CA VAL A 364 25.12 6.51 35.18
C VAL A 364 25.73 7.88 34.89
N ASP A 365 25.68 8.78 35.84
CA ASP A 365 26.41 10.05 35.77
C ASP A 365 27.94 9.90 35.85
N GLY A 366 28.67 10.98 35.57
CA GLY A 366 30.11 10.94 35.52
C GLY A 366 30.80 10.53 36.82
N ALA A 367 30.29 10.98 37.96
CA ALA A 367 30.85 10.62 39.27
C ALA A 367 30.66 9.12 39.55
N LYS A 368 29.44 8.59 39.29
CA LYS A 368 29.16 7.18 39.47
C LYS A 368 29.95 6.31 38.48
N TYR A 369 30.11 6.77 37.23
CA TYR A 369 30.97 6.09 36.25
C TYR A 369 32.41 5.97 36.77
N MET A 370 33.03 7.05 37.30
CA MET A 370 34.37 7.02 37.83
C MET A 370 34.49 6.06 39.04
N GLU A 371 33.53 6.05 39.96
CA GLU A 371 33.46 5.14 41.10
C GLU A 371 33.45 3.67 40.62
N VAL A 372 32.63 3.33 39.66
CA VAL A 372 32.55 1.96 39.10
C VAL A 372 33.87 1.56 38.39
N MET A 373 34.45 2.51 37.65
CA MET A 373 35.73 2.27 37.00
C MET A 373 36.90 2.11 37.98
N ASN A 374 36.89 2.83 39.12
CA ASN A 374 37.82 2.60 40.16
C ASN A 374 37.70 1.20 40.76
N VAL A 375 36.47 0.70 41.03
CA VAL A 375 36.28 -0.68 41.47
C VAL A 375 36.85 -1.66 40.45
N ALA A 376 36.56 -1.49 39.17
CA ALA A 376 37.12 -2.36 38.11
C ALA A 376 38.65 -2.29 38.01
N SER A 377 39.21 -1.08 38.15
CA SER A 377 40.67 -0.86 38.14
C SER A 377 41.36 -1.46 39.35
N GLN A 378 40.77 -1.40 40.53
CA GLN A 378 41.29 -2.06 41.75
C GLN A 378 41.40 -3.59 41.54
N PHE A 379 40.36 -4.20 40.89
CA PHE A 379 40.43 -5.63 40.57
C PHE A 379 41.52 -6.00 39.54
N SER A 380 41.80 -5.12 38.58
CA SER A 380 42.73 -5.42 37.48
C SER A 380 44.15 -4.98 37.75
N SER A 381 44.36 -3.85 38.43
CA SER A 381 45.68 -3.20 38.61
C SER A 381 45.99 -2.85 40.05
N GLY A 382 45.10 -3.03 41.01
CA GLY A 382 45.26 -2.69 42.43
C GLY A 382 45.33 -1.17 42.72
N LYS A 383 44.91 -0.32 41.73
CA LYS A 383 44.97 1.15 41.88
C LYS A 383 43.71 1.80 41.36
N ASP A 384 43.35 2.92 41.96
CA ASP A 384 42.27 3.73 41.43
C ASP A 384 42.70 4.43 40.13
N MET A 385 41.79 4.43 39.16
CA MET A 385 41.95 5.14 37.90
C MET A 385 41.70 6.66 38.06
N TYR A 386 40.77 7.03 38.90
CA TYR A 386 40.34 8.39 39.15
C TYR A 386 40.54 8.77 40.61
N THR A 387 41.04 9.98 40.85
CA THR A 387 41.19 10.53 42.22
C THR A 387 39.84 10.92 42.82
N GLN A 388 39.75 10.89 44.16
CA GLN A 388 38.54 11.34 44.85
C GLN A 388 38.22 12.81 44.54
N ALA A 389 39.25 13.67 44.42
CA ALA A 389 39.06 15.07 44.04
C ALA A 389 38.43 15.26 42.67
N ALA A 390 38.77 14.42 41.65
CA ALA A 390 38.18 14.46 40.36
C ALA A 390 36.70 13.99 40.41
N ILE A 391 36.41 12.93 41.16
CA ILE A 391 35.03 12.43 41.37
C ILE A 391 34.15 13.54 42.01
N ASP A 392 34.68 14.21 43.03
CA ASP A 392 33.94 15.24 43.73
C ASP A 392 33.77 16.52 42.86
N ALA A 393 34.78 16.89 42.08
CA ALA A 393 34.68 17.98 41.11
C ALA A 393 33.62 17.70 40.03
N THR A 394 33.58 16.48 39.49
CA THR A 394 32.55 16.06 38.48
C THR A 394 31.15 16.03 39.13
N ARG A 395 31.03 15.52 40.38
CA ARG A 395 29.75 15.45 41.09
C ARG A 395 29.19 16.84 41.40
N ASN A 396 30.05 17.76 41.80
CA ASN A 396 29.67 19.10 42.18
C ASN A 396 29.63 20.09 41.01
N GLY A 397 30.10 19.72 39.83
CA GLY A 397 30.19 20.59 38.64
C GLY A 397 31.14 21.77 38.84
N THR A 398 32.24 21.57 39.56
CA THR A 398 33.15 22.64 39.95
C THR A 398 33.83 23.32 38.77
N ASP A 399 34.26 22.53 37.78
CA ASP A 399 34.83 22.99 36.52
C ASP A 399 34.32 22.05 35.38
N PRO A 400 33.20 22.37 34.79
CA PRO A 400 32.60 21.49 33.75
C PRO A 400 33.46 21.30 32.49
N ASP A 401 34.41 22.21 32.23
CA ASP A 401 35.34 22.08 31.08
C ASP A 401 36.37 20.97 31.33
N LEU A 402 36.89 20.84 32.55
CA LEU A 402 37.91 19.87 32.94
C LEU A 402 37.33 18.63 33.60
N TYR A 403 36.19 18.72 34.27
CA TYR A 403 35.45 17.67 34.97
C TYR A 403 34.01 17.54 34.47
N PRO A 404 33.79 17.19 33.23
CA PRO A 404 32.47 17.13 32.64
C PRO A 404 31.59 16.00 33.22
N ASN A 405 30.28 16.24 33.19
CA ASN A 405 29.25 15.28 33.55
C ASN A 405 28.11 15.37 32.58
N VAL A 406 28.20 14.66 31.45
CA VAL A 406 27.29 14.81 30.30
C VAL A 406 26.40 13.59 30.13
N ASN A 407 25.08 13.80 30.08
CA ASN A 407 24.14 12.81 29.62
C ASN A 407 23.97 12.97 28.11
N TRP A 408 24.74 12.21 27.34
CA TRP A 408 24.79 12.34 25.87
C TRP A 408 23.46 12.12 25.20
N LEU A 409 22.65 11.14 25.62
CA LEU A 409 21.35 10.92 25.03
C LEU A 409 20.43 12.14 25.18
N LYS A 410 20.32 12.66 26.39
CA LYS A 410 19.52 13.84 26.70
C LYS A 410 20.01 15.08 25.95
N THR A 411 21.31 15.16 25.71
CA THR A 411 21.93 16.30 25.02
C THR A 411 21.60 16.33 23.52
N ILE A 412 21.43 15.16 22.88
CA ILE A 412 21.23 15.05 21.43
C ILE A 412 19.77 14.81 21.03
N THR A 413 18.87 14.50 21.98
CA THR A 413 17.47 14.20 21.71
C THR A 413 16.54 15.24 22.27
N LYS A 414 15.42 15.49 21.55
CA LYS A 414 14.26 16.24 22.02
C LYS A 414 13.31 15.30 22.77
N ASP A 415 12.60 15.82 23.77
CA ASP A 415 11.62 15.03 24.53
C ASP A 415 10.41 14.65 23.67
N HIS A 416 9.97 15.53 22.79
CA HIS A 416 8.86 15.31 21.88
C HIS A 416 8.98 16.15 20.62
N VAL A 417 8.39 15.67 19.52
CA VAL A 417 8.42 16.34 18.22
C VAL A 417 7.05 16.24 17.53
N PRO A 418 6.65 17.27 16.76
CA PRO A 418 5.38 17.28 16.07
C PRO A 418 5.40 16.37 14.84
N ASN A 419 4.24 15.78 14.55
CA ASN A 419 3.91 15.15 13.28
C ASN A 419 2.50 15.56 12.84
N GLY A 420 2.23 15.44 11.55
CA GLY A 420 0.93 15.80 11.02
C GLY A 420 0.63 15.12 9.70
N ARG A 421 -0.65 14.88 9.48
CA ARG A 421 -1.16 14.26 8.25
C ARG A 421 -2.44 14.98 7.81
N VAL A 422 -2.55 15.21 6.51
CA VAL A 422 -3.77 15.72 5.87
C VAL A 422 -4.06 14.88 4.66
N SER A 423 -5.30 14.44 4.50
CA SER A 423 -5.74 13.71 3.33
C SER A 423 -7.06 14.24 2.78
N LEU A 424 -7.19 14.16 1.45
CA LEU A 424 -8.39 14.46 0.68
C LEU A 424 -8.73 13.22 -0.14
N ASP A 425 -9.93 12.69 0.07
CA ASP A 425 -10.50 11.57 -0.68
C ASP A 425 -11.72 12.06 -1.45
N ILE A 426 -11.72 11.84 -2.77
CA ILE A 426 -12.82 12.17 -3.67
C ILE A 426 -13.23 10.89 -4.38
N ASN A 427 -14.47 10.46 -4.18
CA ASN A 427 -15.00 9.23 -4.74
C ASN A 427 -16.39 9.48 -5.35
N GLY A 428 -16.66 8.88 -6.51
CA GLY A 428 -17.95 9.02 -7.16
C GLY A 428 -17.99 8.34 -8.52
N GLY A 429 -19.13 8.49 -9.21
CA GLY A 429 -19.23 8.00 -10.57
C GLY A 429 -20.64 7.64 -11.01
N THR A 430 -20.72 7.21 -12.25
CA THR A 430 -21.91 6.67 -12.92
C THR A 430 -21.66 5.21 -13.29
N GLU A 431 -22.63 4.53 -13.87
CA GLU A 431 -22.46 3.18 -14.42
C GLU A 431 -21.38 3.12 -15.51
N ARG A 432 -21.13 4.22 -16.24
CA ARG A 432 -20.14 4.27 -17.32
C ARG A 432 -18.75 4.66 -16.86
N LEU A 433 -18.64 5.53 -15.85
CA LEU A 433 -17.36 6.02 -15.36
C LEU A 433 -17.41 6.15 -13.84
N ARG A 434 -16.53 5.45 -13.16
CA ARG A 434 -16.29 5.55 -11.72
C ARG A 434 -14.88 6.07 -11.49
N TYR A 435 -14.71 6.90 -10.49
CA TYR A 435 -13.43 7.49 -10.16
C TYR A 435 -13.21 7.58 -8.66
N SER A 436 -11.96 7.41 -8.27
CA SER A 436 -11.45 7.67 -6.93
C SER A 436 -10.16 8.46 -7.02
N MET A 437 -10.00 9.48 -6.20
CA MET A 437 -8.78 10.28 -6.09
C MET A 437 -8.45 10.47 -4.62
N VAL A 438 -7.23 10.11 -4.24
CA VAL A 438 -6.69 10.31 -2.89
C VAL A 438 -5.44 11.18 -3.00
N LEU A 439 -5.43 12.28 -2.24
CA LEU A 439 -4.27 13.12 -2.01
C LEU A 439 -3.94 13.05 -0.53
N ALA A 440 -2.67 12.80 -0.18
CA ALA A 440 -2.24 12.77 1.21
C ALA A 440 -0.91 13.51 1.38
N TYR A 441 -0.84 14.31 2.43
CA TYR A 441 0.37 14.94 2.92
C TYR A 441 0.72 14.38 4.30
N HIS A 442 2.00 14.11 4.53
CA HIS A 442 2.52 13.70 5.81
C HIS A 442 3.81 14.45 6.11
N GLY A 443 3.87 15.07 7.31
CA GLY A 443 5.03 15.79 7.81
C GLY A 443 5.49 15.22 9.14
N GLU A 444 6.79 14.96 9.26
CA GLU A 444 7.44 14.46 10.47
C GLU A 444 8.67 15.27 10.80
N THR A 445 8.92 15.46 12.08
CA THR A 445 10.17 16.02 12.62
C THR A 445 10.87 14.94 13.44
N GLY A 446 12.19 14.81 13.27
CA GLY A 446 13.01 13.88 14.03
C GLY A 446 13.45 14.42 15.37
N MET A 447 13.86 13.50 16.25
CA MET A 447 14.21 13.76 17.63
C MET A 447 15.56 14.49 17.80
N THR A 448 16.40 14.61 16.77
CA THR A 448 17.69 15.29 16.86
C THR A 448 17.55 16.76 17.24
N VAL A 449 18.38 17.22 18.18
CA VAL A 449 18.49 18.64 18.52
C VAL A 449 19.08 19.44 17.36
N THR A 450 18.86 20.74 17.37
CA THR A 450 19.45 21.71 16.44
C THR A 450 20.06 22.84 17.23
N ASP A 451 21.09 23.49 16.71
CA ASP A 451 21.69 24.67 17.31
C ASP A 451 21.25 25.93 16.51
N PRO A 452 20.55 26.90 17.14
CA PRO A 452 20.17 28.15 16.49
C PRO A 452 21.39 29.03 16.10
N GLY A 453 22.55 28.79 16.69
CA GLY A 453 23.77 29.55 16.39
C GLY A 453 24.44 29.17 15.07
N VAL A 454 23.93 28.11 14.39
CA VAL A 454 24.49 27.64 13.11
C VAL A 454 23.67 28.21 11.96
N GLU A 455 24.32 28.73 10.93
CA GLU A 455 23.67 29.37 9.75
C GLU A 455 22.84 28.40 8.87
N TYR A 456 22.95 27.10 9.09
CA TYR A 456 22.23 26.07 8.34
C TYR A 456 21.40 25.16 9.24
N ASN A 457 20.33 24.63 8.70
CA ASN A 457 19.41 23.78 9.45
C ASN A 457 19.83 22.31 9.35
N THR A 458 20.17 21.68 10.48
CA THR A 458 20.52 20.27 10.62
C THR A 458 19.33 19.39 11.06
N SER A 459 18.13 19.95 11.20
CA SER A 459 16.98 19.19 11.68
C SER A 459 16.68 17.99 10.78
N ASN A 460 16.32 16.87 11.40
CA ASN A 460 15.80 15.72 10.67
C ASN A 460 14.30 15.94 10.42
N ASN A 461 13.94 16.34 9.19
CA ASN A 461 12.57 16.62 8.80
C ASN A 461 12.22 15.83 7.54
N LEU A 462 10.98 15.34 7.49
CA LEU A 462 10.42 14.65 6.35
C LEU A 462 9.09 15.27 5.95
N SER A 463 8.90 15.49 4.66
CA SER A 463 7.62 15.86 4.06
C SER A 463 7.33 14.93 2.88
N ARG A 464 6.16 14.31 2.89
CA ARG A 464 5.74 13.39 1.85
C ARG A 464 4.37 13.75 1.30
N TYR A 465 4.26 13.74 -0.02
CA TYR A 465 3.04 14.00 -0.78
C TYR A 465 2.69 12.76 -1.59
N ASN A 466 1.57 12.14 -1.30
CA ASN A 466 1.04 11.01 -2.07
C ASN A 466 -0.12 11.46 -2.94
N ILE A 467 -0.19 10.88 -4.13
CA ILE A 467 -1.34 10.99 -5.03
C ILE A 467 -1.70 9.62 -5.56
N ARG A 468 -2.99 9.31 -5.61
CA ARG A 468 -3.53 8.15 -6.32
C ARG A 468 -4.85 8.47 -6.96
N THR A 469 -5.00 8.11 -8.23
CA THR A 469 -6.24 8.26 -8.99
C THR A 469 -6.55 6.94 -9.67
N ASN A 470 -7.76 6.43 -9.46
CA ASN A 470 -8.29 5.23 -10.10
C ASN A 470 -9.53 5.60 -10.92
N LEU A 471 -9.53 5.17 -12.17
CA LEU A 471 -10.63 5.37 -13.12
C LEU A 471 -11.06 4.00 -13.64
N ASP A 472 -12.34 3.69 -13.52
CA ASP A 472 -12.96 2.48 -14.05
C ASP A 472 -14.02 2.90 -15.08
N MET A 473 -13.81 2.53 -16.34
CA MET A 473 -14.68 2.94 -17.47
C MET A 473 -15.31 1.74 -18.13
N ASN A 474 -16.63 1.67 -18.15
CA ASN A 474 -17.38 0.73 -18.96
C ASN A 474 -17.52 1.29 -20.38
N LEU A 475 -16.57 0.95 -21.28
CA LEU A 475 -16.55 1.41 -22.65
C LEU A 475 -17.74 0.85 -23.45
N THR A 476 -18.05 -0.43 -23.21
CA THR A 476 -19.23 -1.13 -23.71
C THR A 476 -19.83 -1.96 -22.56
N PRO A 477 -21.03 -2.53 -22.72
CA PRO A 477 -21.58 -3.46 -21.70
C PRO A 477 -20.71 -4.69 -21.42
N SER A 478 -19.77 -5.02 -22.33
CA SER A 478 -18.86 -6.17 -22.21
C SER A 478 -17.40 -5.79 -22.06
N THR A 479 -17.02 -4.51 -22.18
CA THR A 479 -15.62 -4.04 -22.13
C THR A 479 -15.44 -3.02 -21.03
N GLU A 480 -14.55 -3.31 -20.09
CA GLU A 480 -14.14 -2.41 -19.01
C GLU A 480 -12.66 -2.05 -19.14
N ILE A 481 -12.35 -0.77 -18.95
CA ILE A 481 -10.99 -0.24 -18.90
C ILE A 481 -10.75 0.29 -17.49
N ASN A 482 -9.65 -0.15 -16.89
CA ASN A 482 -9.20 0.32 -15.58
C ASN A 482 -7.87 1.05 -15.74
N VAL A 483 -7.79 2.26 -15.23
CA VAL A 483 -6.56 3.07 -15.21
C VAL A 483 -6.27 3.45 -13.76
N SER A 484 -5.09 3.12 -13.28
CA SER A 484 -4.59 3.53 -11.98
C SER A 484 -3.29 4.30 -12.14
N LEU A 485 -3.24 5.51 -11.64
CA LEU A 485 -2.04 6.33 -11.55
C LEU A 485 -1.82 6.71 -10.10
N GLY A 486 -0.62 6.46 -9.59
CA GLY A 486 -0.28 6.80 -8.23
C GLY A 486 1.21 7.09 -8.08
N GLY A 487 1.57 7.54 -6.90
CA GLY A 487 2.96 7.79 -6.57
C GLY A 487 3.13 8.76 -5.42
N TYR A 488 4.38 9.11 -5.18
CA TYR A 488 4.70 10.09 -4.14
C TYR A 488 5.93 10.91 -4.49
N ILE A 489 6.02 12.08 -3.84
CA ILE A 489 7.23 12.88 -3.74
C ILE A 489 7.55 13.00 -2.25
N MET A 490 8.79 12.75 -1.87
CA MET A 490 9.28 12.84 -0.50
C MET A 490 10.53 13.70 -0.45
N ASN A 491 10.51 14.69 0.43
CA ASN A 491 11.64 15.54 0.76
C ASN A 491 12.06 15.21 2.18
N GLN A 492 13.32 14.90 2.35
CA GLN A 492 13.91 14.60 3.66
C GLN A 492 15.15 15.44 3.86
N ARG A 493 15.31 16.01 5.05
CA ARG A 493 16.54 16.64 5.52
C ARG A 493 17.04 15.91 6.74
N THR A 494 18.34 15.69 6.82
CA THR A 494 18.99 15.02 7.96
C THR A 494 20.31 15.73 8.28
N PRO A 495 20.86 15.57 9.50
CA PRO A 495 22.23 16.00 9.82
C PRO A 495 23.25 15.43 8.84
N GLY A 496 24.34 16.14 8.61
CA GLY A 496 25.39 15.78 7.65
C GLY A 496 26.36 14.71 8.11
N PHE A 497 26.30 14.29 9.39
CA PHE A 497 27.30 13.44 10.01
C PHE A 497 27.42 12.05 9.37
N SER A 498 26.34 11.44 9.00
CA SER A 498 26.35 10.03 8.61
C SER A 498 26.77 9.80 7.15
N THR A 499 27.44 8.68 6.91
CA THR A 499 27.66 8.10 5.57
C THR A 499 26.56 7.14 5.18
N ASN A 500 25.72 6.72 6.14
CA ASN A 500 24.63 5.77 5.98
C ASN A 500 23.27 6.48 5.83
N ALA A 501 22.24 5.72 5.47
CA ALA A 501 20.89 6.25 5.32
C ALA A 501 20.18 6.57 6.65
N ALA A 502 20.82 6.36 7.80
CA ALA A 502 20.26 6.51 9.14
C ALA A 502 21.14 7.40 10.06
N PRO A 503 21.24 8.73 9.79
CA PRO A 503 22.11 9.64 10.56
C PRO A 503 21.78 9.70 12.05
N PHE A 504 20.52 9.56 12.42
CA PHE A 504 20.10 9.57 13.83
C PHE A 504 20.62 8.35 14.59
N THR A 505 20.57 7.17 13.97
CA THR A 505 21.12 5.95 14.53
C THR A 505 22.63 6.06 14.75
N ASP A 506 23.35 6.64 13.80
CA ASP A 506 24.80 6.85 13.93
C ASP A 506 25.12 7.85 15.06
N ILE A 507 24.34 8.91 15.21
CA ILE A 507 24.51 9.92 16.28
C ILE A 507 24.19 9.29 17.66
N ILE A 508 23.15 8.47 17.77
CA ILE A 508 22.83 7.72 19.00
C ILE A 508 23.96 6.76 19.36
N TYR A 509 24.53 6.07 18.35
CA TYR A 509 25.67 5.19 18.58
C TYR A 509 26.87 5.97 19.15
N LEU A 510 27.14 7.20 18.69
CA LEU A 510 28.15 8.04 19.30
C LEU A 510 27.83 8.38 20.76
N ALA A 511 26.58 8.64 21.08
CA ALA A 511 26.16 8.92 22.44
C ALA A 511 26.37 7.73 23.39
N PHE A 512 26.22 6.48 22.88
CA PHE A 512 26.52 5.28 23.65
C PHE A 512 28.02 5.00 23.80
N LYS A 513 28.80 5.40 22.81
CA LYS A 513 30.26 5.19 22.81
C LYS A 513 31.01 6.19 23.69
N ASN A 514 30.46 7.39 23.89
CA ASN A 514 31.08 8.44 24.67
C ASN A 514 30.72 8.27 26.16
N THR A 515 31.76 8.26 27.02
CA THR A 515 31.55 8.27 28.48
C THR A 515 31.07 9.64 28.95
N PRO A 516 30.35 9.71 30.09
CA PRO A 516 29.83 10.97 30.60
C PRO A 516 30.92 12.00 31.02
N ILE A 517 32.17 11.56 31.13
CA ILE A 517 33.32 12.33 31.60
C ILE A 517 34.34 12.68 30.50
N VAL A 518 34.09 12.34 29.25
CA VAL A 518 35.10 12.46 28.17
C VAL A 518 35.40 13.94 27.84
N HIS A 519 34.37 14.75 27.72
CA HIS A 519 34.42 16.19 27.50
C HIS A 519 33.01 16.82 27.65
N PRO A 520 32.86 18.14 27.84
CA PRO A 520 31.55 18.78 27.80
C PRO A 520 30.98 18.79 26.39
N THR A 521 29.74 19.25 26.19
CA THR A 521 29.13 19.45 24.87
C THR A 521 29.84 20.53 24.06
N VAL A 522 30.12 21.65 24.71
CA VAL A 522 30.85 22.82 24.22
C VAL A 522 31.65 23.38 25.41
N TYR A 523 32.89 23.79 25.19
CA TYR A 523 33.68 24.46 26.19
C TYR A 523 33.15 25.88 26.51
N SER A 524 33.46 26.40 27.68
CA SER A 524 33.06 27.74 28.11
C SER A 524 33.50 28.87 27.16
N ASN A 525 34.55 28.65 26.41
CA ASN A 525 35.07 29.57 25.37
C ASN A 525 34.41 29.38 24.02
N GLY A 526 33.39 28.52 23.88
CA GLY A 526 32.67 28.26 22.64
C GLY A 526 33.35 27.23 21.69
N GLN A 527 34.51 26.69 22.04
CA GLN A 527 35.18 25.67 21.25
C GLN A 527 34.48 24.32 21.40
N ILE A 528 34.45 23.54 20.29
CA ILE A 528 33.83 22.21 20.26
C ILE A 528 34.87 21.16 20.73
N PRO A 529 34.62 20.47 21.85
CA PRO A 529 35.51 19.42 22.31
C PRO A 529 35.34 18.12 21.55
N ALA A 530 36.45 17.44 21.28
CA ALA A 530 36.51 16.01 20.96
C ALA A 530 37.96 15.51 21.18
N ASN A 531 38.09 14.23 21.46
CA ASN A 531 39.41 13.61 21.42
C ASN A 531 39.72 12.99 20.03
N THR A 532 40.90 12.48 19.80
CA THR A 532 41.31 11.91 18.52
C THR A 532 40.57 10.62 18.13
N SER A 533 39.91 9.93 19.08
CA SER A 533 39.24 8.64 18.89
C SER A 533 37.73 8.71 19.04
N GLN A 534 37.17 9.80 19.55
CA GLN A 534 35.77 9.93 19.85
C GLN A 534 35.19 11.26 19.34
N THR A 535 34.17 11.16 18.52
CA THR A 535 33.45 12.31 17.96
C THR A 535 32.43 12.82 18.97
N ASN A 536 32.32 14.14 19.08
CA ASN A 536 31.32 14.82 19.91
C ASN A 536 29.91 14.58 19.33
N PRO A 537 29.00 13.86 20.02
CA PRO A 537 27.67 13.55 19.51
C PRO A 537 26.79 14.77 19.25
N TRP A 538 26.93 15.82 20.09
CA TRP A 538 26.19 17.07 19.93
C TRP A 538 26.65 17.82 18.67
N ALA A 539 27.96 17.91 18.44
CA ALA A 539 28.51 18.51 17.25
C ALA A 539 28.14 17.72 15.98
N ALA A 540 28.12 16.40 16.07
CA ALA A 540 27.63 15.53 14.99
C ALA A 540 26.16 15.83 14.63
N ALA A 541 25.32 16.08 15.62
CA ALA A 541 23.91 16.41 15.41
C ALA A 541 23.69 17.81 14.86
N THR A 542 24.48 18.80 15.31
CA THR A 542 24.19 20.22 15.11
C THR A 542 25.14 20.94 14.14
N HIS A 543 26.40 20.49 13.99
CA HIS A 543 27.45 21.21 13.28
C HIS A 543 28.01 20.46 12.07
N SER A 544 27.57 19.25 11.81
CA SER A 544 28.08 18.42 10.72
C SER A 544 27.60 18.78 9.31
N GLY A 545 26.83 19.87 9.15
CA GLY A 545 26.15 20.20 7.92
C GLY A 545 24.83 19.46 7.78
N PHE A 546 24.34 19.26 6.55
CA PHE A 546 23.07 18.62 6.30
C PHE A 546 23.03 17.85 4.98
N ILE A 547 22.13 16.89 4.88
CA ILE A 547 21.83 16.16 3.67
C ILE A 547 20.38 16.46 3.29
N SER A 548 20.14 16.86 2.04
CA SER A 548 18.80 17.04 1.49
C SER A 548 18.54 15.95 0.45
N SER A 549 17.58 15.08 0.72
CA SER A 549 17.21 13.96 -0.14
C SER A 549 15.82 14.18 -0.74
N TYR A 550 15.70 13.89 -2.02
CA TYR A 550 14.46 13.90 -2.78
C TYR A 550 14.22 12.50 -3.31
N LYS A 551 13.07 11.92 -3.00
CA LYS A 551 12.65 10.60 -3.50
C LYS A 551 11.32 10.77 -4.22
N SER A 552 11.16 10.14 -5.38
CA SER A 552 9.91 10.15 -6.14
C SER A 552 9.61 8.78 -6.69
N SER A 553 8.34 8.43 -6.75
CA SER A 553 7.85 7.22 -7.38
C SER A 553 6.63 7.54 -8.21
N LEU A 554 6.58 6.99 -9.41
CA LEU A 554 5.41 6.97 -10.26
C LEU A 554 5.01 5.52 -10.47
N GLN A 555 3.74 5.21 -10.27
CA GLN A 555 3.14 3.90 -10.39
C GLN A 555 1.97 3.98 -11.35
N SER A 556 1.93 3.13 -12.37
CA SER A 556 0.84 3.13 -13.32
C SER A 556 0.34 1.71 -13.59
N VAL A 557 -0.97 1.56 -13.77
CA VAL A 557 -1.61 0.34 -14.23
C VAL A 557 -2.64 0.71 -15.28
N PHE A 558 -2.60 0.01 -16.40
CA PHE A 558 -3.61 0.04 -17.43
C PHE A 558 -4.11 -1.37 -17.66
N ALA A 559 -5.41 -1.60 -17.50
CA ALA A 559 -6.01 -2.91 -17.71
C ALA A 559 -7.26 -2.81 -18.57
N VAL A 560 -7.45 -3.80 -19.42
CA VAL A 560 -8.66 -3.98 -20.26
C VAL A 560 -9.25 -5.34 -19.94
N THR A 561 -10.51 -5.36 -19.56
CA THR A 561 -11.27 -6.58 -19.29
C THR A 561 -12.39 -6.70 -20.32
N GLN A 562 -12.43 -7.85 -21.01
CA GLN A 562 -13.46 -8.20 -21.97
C GLN A 562 -14.28 -9.37 -21.45
N ASP A 563 -15.57 -9.17 -21.21
CA ASP A 563 -16.53 -10.23 -20.90
C ASP A 563 -16.93 -10.96 -22.19
N ILE A 564 -16.27 -12.09 -22.45
CA ILE A 564 -16.50 -12.89 -23.66
C ILE A 564 -17.89 -13.55 -23.62
N GLY A 565 -18.36 -13.91 -22.43
CA GLY A 565 -19.67 -14.49 -22.23
C GLY A 565 -20.83 -13.59 -22.62
N LYS A 566 -20.66 -12.27 -22.57
CA LYS A 566 -21.63 -11.28 -23.07
C LYS A 566 -21.59 -11.13 -24.60
N LEU A 567 -20.46 -11.43 -25.22
CA LEU A 567 -20.32 -11.41 -26.68
C LEU A 567 -20.81 -12.71 -27.31
N TRP A 568 -20.54 -13.84 -26.67
CA TRP A 568 -20.89 -15.16 -27.14
C TRP A 568 -21.45 -16.03 -26.02
N HIS A 569 -22.77 -16.22 -26.03
CA HIS A 569 -23.53 -16.84 -24.96
C HIS A 569 -23.05 -18.24 -24.53
N PRO A 570 -22.54 -19.14 -25.44
CA PRO A 570 -21.99 -20.42 -25.00
C PRO A 570 -20.83 -20.33 -24.01
N LEU A 571 -20.07 -19.23 -24.05
CA LEU A 571 -18.96 -18.94 -23.14
C LEU A 571 -19.36 -18.05 -21.94
N LYS A 572 -20.65 -18.08 -21.55
CA LYS A 572 -21.14 -17.35 -20.37
C LYS A 572 -20.29 -17.66 -19.15
N GLY A 573 -19.77 -16.60 -18.50
CA GLY A 573 -18.86 -16.69 -17.37
C GLY A 573 -17.38 -16.57 -17.71
N LEU A 574 -16.99 -16.56 -19.00
CA LEU A 574 -15.61 -16.38 -19.44
C LEU A 574 -15.27 -14.90 -19.63
N LYS A 575 -14.19 -14.45 -19.00
CA LYS A 575 -13.62 -13.12 -19.16
C LYS A 575 -12.14 -13.20 -19.51
N ALA A 576 -11.69 -12.30 -20.37
CA ALA A 576 -10.28 -12.09 -20.66
C ALA A 576 -9.85 -10.71 -20.13
N LYS A 577 -8.67 -10.63 -19.52
CA LYS A 577 -8.08 -9.40 -19.02
C LYS A 577 -6.64 -9.28 -19.49
N ALA A 578 -6.24 -8.11 -19.95
CA ALA A 578 -4.85 -7.75 -20.20
C ALA A 578 -4.46 -6.58 -19.30
N THR A 579 -3.30 -6.69 -18.65
CA THR A 579 -2.78 -5.66 -17.73
C THR A 579 -1.37 -5.27 -18.14
N PHE A 580 -1.11 -3.98 -18.18
CA PHE A 580 0.22 -3.40 -18.36
C PHE A 580 0.50 -2.44 -17.19
N SER A 581 1.72 -2.49 -16.64
CA SER A 581 2.19 -1.56 -15.61
C SER A 581 3.58 -1.06 -15.94
N PHE A 582 3.81 0.21 -15.66
CA PHE A 582 5.09 0.86 -15.75
C PHE A 582 5.32 1.70 -14.51
N ASP A 583 6.30 1.31 -13.70
CA ASP A 583 6.64 1.98 -12.45
C ASP A 583 8.06 2.52 -12.52
N THR A 584 8.29 3.70 -11.94
CA THR A 584 9.61 4.30 -11.78
C THR A 584 9.83 4.78 -10.36
N TYR A 585 11.06 4.68 -9.92
CA TYR A 585 11.55 5.26 -8.67
C TYR A 585 12.84 6.01 -8.95
N ALA A 586 12.97 7.21 -8.42
CA ALA A 586 14.17 8.03 -8.53
C ALA A 586 14.46 8.70 -7.19
N TRP A 587 15.76 8.82 -6.86
CA TRP A 587 16.20 9.54 -5.69
C TRP A 587 17.45 10.37 -6.00
N ASN A 588 17.59 11.47 -5.29
CA ASN A 588 18.74 12.37 -5.33
C ASN A 588 19.03 12.84 -3.92
N SER A 589 20.29 12.85 -3.53
CA SER A 589 20.77 13.41 -2.27
C SER A 589 21.86 14.44 -2.52
N PHE A 590 21.67 15.60 -1.92
CA PHE A 590 22.64 16.69 -1.93
C PHE A 590 23.25 16.78 -0.54
N LEU A 591 24.54 16.41 -0.47
CA LEU A 591 25.29 16.36 0.75
C LEU A 591 26.06 17.67 0.92
N ARG A 592 25.84 18.37 2.00
CA ARG A 592 26.59 19.55 2.43
C ARG A 592 27.13 19.28 3.82
N ARG A 593 28.32 18.70 3.87
CA ARG A 593 28.95 18.22 5.10
C ARG A 593 30.06 19.15 5.53
N LYS A 594 30.29 19.21 6.84
CA LYS A 594 31.39 19.95 7.43
C LYS A 594 31.96 19.15 8.59
N THR A 595 33.25 18.91 8.55
CA THR A 595 34.01 18.43 9.70
C THR A 595 34.32 19.62 10.57
N GLN A 596 34.06 19.55 11.86
CA GLN A 596 34.37 20.64 12.80
C GLN A 596 35.84 20.58 13.26
N THR A 597 36.42 21.76 13.43
CA THR A 597 37.66 21.86 14.20
C THR A 597 37.36 21.55 15.66
N THR A 598 38.08 20.61 16.24
CA THR A 598 37.81 20.15 17.60
C THR A 598 39.03 20.33 18.47
N TYR A 599 38.80 20.46 19.74
CA TYR A 599 39.78 20.86 20.75
C TYR A 599 39.74 19.92 21.96
N MET A 600 40.87 19.80 22.67
CA MET A 600 40.96 19.17 23.99
C MET A 600 41.49 20.13 24.97
N ALA A 601 40.83 20.27 26.09
CA ALA A 601 41.31 21.11 27.23
C ALA A 601 42.51 20.44 27.89
N THR A 602 43.54 21.20 28.17
CA THR A 602 44.78 20.77 28.82
C THR A 602 44.95 21.36 30.24
N GLY A 603 44.14 22.36 30.57
CA GLY A 603 44.18 23.03 31.88
C GLY A 603 43.68 24.47 31.79
N ARG A 604 44.02 25.25 32.82
CA ARG A 604 43.79 26.71 32.84
C ARG A 604 45.10 27.44 33.08
N ASP A 605 45.23 28.65 32.51
CA ASP A 605 46.34 29.56 32.84
C ASP A 605 46.14 30.24 34.21
N GLU A 606 47.12 31.09 34.59
CA GLU A 606 47.09 31.83 35.86
C GLU A 606 45.92 32.81 35.96
N GLU A 607 45.40 33.28 34.80
CA GLU A 607 44.25 34.14 34.70
C GLU A 607 42.91 33.37 34.68
N GLY A 608 42.97 32.03 34.69
CA GLY A 608 41.78 31.18 34.69
C GLY A 608 41.18 30.87 33.28
N ASN A 609 41.84 31.31 32.19
CA ASN A 609 41.40 31.00 30.84
C ASN A 609 41.65 29.53 30.50
N LEU A 610 40.73 28.90 29.74
CA LEU A 610 40.87 27.51 29.33
C LEU A 610 41.98 27.36 28.27
N LEU A 611 42.96 26.52 28.56
CA LEU A 611 44.02 26.14 27.65
C LEU A 611 43.53 24.91 26.83
N THR A 612 43.62 25.02 25.53
CA THR A 612 43.15 23.95 24.60
C THR A 612 44.19 23.63 23.52
N SER A 613 44.19 22.39 23.06
CA SER A 613 44.95 22.00 21.89
C SER A 613 44.01 21.50 20.81
N ILE A 614 44.33 21.71 19.53
CA ILE A 614 43.55 21.21 18.40
C ILE A 614 43.73 19.68 18.31
N THR A 615 42.62 18.95 18.34
CA THR A 615 42.63 17.49 18.20
C THR A 615 42.33 17.05 16.77
N ASN A 616 41.53 17.85 16.04
CA ASN A 616 41.24 17.66 14.65
C ASN A 616 41.08 19.02 13.96
N GLN A 617 41.75 19.25 12.84
CA GLN A 617 41.55 20.41 11.99
C GLN A 617 40.34 20.12 11.08
N GLY A 618 39.31 20.94 11.17
CA GLY A 618 38.09 20.80 10.38
C GLY A 618 38.10 21.59 9.07
N ASP A 619 36.95 21.61 8.44
CA ASP A 619 36.73 22.37 7.20
C ASP A 619 36.28 23.81 7.53
N ASP A 620 36.68 24.78 6.72
CA ASP A 620 36.19 26.17 6.88
C ASP A 620 34.77 26.35 6.36
N TYR A 621 34.36 25.56 5.37
CA TYR A 621 33.06 25.65 4.72
C TYR A 621 32.43 24.28 4.43
N LEU A 622 31.14 24.25 4.11
CA LEU A 622 30.42 23.03 3.77
C LEU A 622 30.96 22.41 2.46
N GLN A 623 31.44 21.20 2.53
CA GLN A 623 31.79 20.36 1.38
C GLN A 623 30.52 19.91 0.65
N TYR A 624 30.59 19.85 -0.68
CA TYR A 624 29.46 19.46 -1.51
C TYR A 624 29.73 18.14 -2.23
N ALA A 625 28.76 17.22 -2.10
CA ALA A 625 28.68 16.01 -2.89
C ALA A 625 27.24 15.78 -3.36
N LYS A 626 27.07 14.96 -4.37
CA LYS A 626 25.77 14.58 -4.91
C LYS A 626 25.77 13.07 -5.16
N GLU A 627 24.67 12.45 -4.74
CA GLU A 627 24.34 11.05 -5.03
C GLU A 627 22.98 10.99 -5.69
N ALA A 628 22.78 10.05 -6.61
CA ALA A 628 21.51 9.88 -7.30
C ALA A 628 21.39 8.46 -7.84
N GLY A 629 20.18 7.94 -7.85
CA GLY A 629 19.89 6.62 -8.38
C GLY A 629 18.42 6.44 -8.69
N GLY A 630 18.05 5.22 -9.07
CA GLY A 630 16.67 4.91 -9.37
C GLY A 630 16.50 3.54 -10.01
N ASN A 631 15.26 3.19 -10.27
CA ASN A 631 14.90 1.96 -10.96
C ASN A 631 13.62 2.13 -11.79
N ARG A 632 13.39 1.16 -12.65
CA ARG A 632 12.13 1.02 -13.38
C ARG A 632 11.67 -0.41 -13.36
N THR A 633 10.36 -0.62 -13.36
CA THR A 633 9.72 -1.92 -13.50
C THR A 633 8.67 -1.87 -14.60
N MET A 634 8.71 -2.84 -15.50
CA MET A 634 7.66 -3.10 -16.48
C MET A 634 7.00 -4.43 -16.15
N TYR A 635 5.69 -4.50 -16.24
CA TYR A 635 4.91 -5.70 -16.01
C TYR A 635 3.82 -5.85 -17.08
N LEU A 636 3.70 -7.05 -17.61
CA LEU A 636 2.66 -7.42 -18.54
C LEU A 636 1.98 -8.71 -18.06
N GLU A 637 0.65 -8.75 -18.16
CA GLU A 637 -0.17 -9.89 -17.73
C GLU A 637 -1.32 -10.12 -18.71
N GLY A 638 -1.56 -11.39 -19.05
CA GLY A 638 -2.74 -11.86 -19.74
C GLY A 638 -3.47 -12.87 -18.85
N GLN A 639 -4.77 -12.70 -18.66
CA GLN A 639 -5.59 -13.51 -17.77
C GLN A 639 -6.86 -13.98 -18.48
N LEU A 640 -7.22 -15.25 -18.30
CA LEU A 640 -8.52 -15.81 -18.60
C LEU A 640 -9.16 -16.28 -17.31
N SER A 641 -10.36 -15.85 -17.03
CA SER A 641 -11.13 -16.26 -15.85
C SER A 641 -12.50 -16.78 -16.27
N TYR A 642 -12.91 -17.87 -15.65
CA TYR A 642 -14.21 -18.51 -15.87
C TYR A 642 -14.90 -18.69 -14.53
N SER A 643 -16.17 -18.30 -14.44
CA SER A 643 -16.98 -18.49 -13.22
C SER A 643 -18.42 -18.81 -13.62
N ARG A 644 -18.92 -19.95 -13.16
CA ARG A 644 -20.29 -20.38 -13.49
C ARG A 644 -20.89 -21.28 -12.43
N LEU A 645 -22.14 -20.99 -12.04
CA LEU A 645 -23.00 -21.87 -11.28
C LEU A 645 -23.80 -22.75 -12.25
N LEU A 646 -23.65 -24.07 -12.14
CA LEU A 646 -24.31 -25.08 -12.97
C LEU A 646 -25.34 -25.81 -12.10
N ALA A 647 -26.54 -26.03 -12.67
CA ALA A 647 -27.66 -26.74 -12.02
C ALA A 647 -27.87 -26.31 -10.55
N ASP A 648 -27.69 -25.01 -10.26
CA ASP A 648 -27.88 -24.33 -8.97
C ASP A 648 -27.08 -24.92 -7.77
N ASN A 649 -26.27 -25.92 -8.02
CA ASN A 649 -25.53 -26.64 -6.98
C ASN A 649 -24.02 -26.76 -7.21
N HIS A 650 -23.55 -26.57 -8.44
CA HIS A 650 -22.17 -26.80 -8.83
C HIS A 650 -21.52 -25.49 -9.26
N GLN A 651 -20.74 -24.88 -8.37
CA GLN A 651 -19.94 -23.70 -8.72
C GLN A 651 -18.57 -24.15 -9.23
N ILE A 652 -18.20 -23.66 -10.41
CA ILE A 652 -16.89 -23.90 -11.02
C ILE A 652 -16.26 -22.55 -11.27
N ASP A 653 -15.03 -22.34 -10.75
CA ASP A 653 -14.22 -21.15 -10.97
C ASP A 653 -12.85 -21.58 -11.51
N GLY A 654 -12.46 -21.02 -12.63
CA GLY A 654 -11.19 -21.28 -13.31
C GLY A 654 -10.41 -19.99 -13.54
N LEU A 655 -9.10 -20.07 -13.44
CA LEU A 655 -8.16 -18.99 -13.75
C LEU A 655 -6.98 -19.56 -14.51
N LEU A 656 -6.60 -18.92 -15.60
CA LEU A 656 -5.33 -19.14 -16.31
C LEU A 656 -4.68 -17.78 -16.52
N LEU A 657 -3.42 -17.65 -16.14
CA LEU A 657 -2.67 -16.40 -16.15
C LEU A 657 -1.28 -16.63 -16.74
N TYR A 658 -0.84 -15.70 -17.58
CA TYR A 658 0.54 -15.54 -18.00
C TYR A 658 1.03 -14.16 -17.60
N ASN A 659 2.23 -14.06 -17.01
CA ASN A 659 2.85 -12.79 -16.67
C ASN A 659 4.33 -12.72 -17.05
N MET A 660 4.82 -11.51 -17.20
CA MET A 660 6.24 -11.20 -17.37
C MET A 660 6.59 -9.89 -16.67
N ARG A 661 7.77 -9.84 -16.10
CA ARG A 661 8.31 -8.69 -15.37
C ARG A 661 9.74 -8.42 -15.81
N ASP A 662 10.04 -7.14 -16.04
CA ASP A 662 11.38 -6.60 -16.32
C ASP A 662 11.68 -5.48 -15.32
N TYR A 663 12.70 -5.68 -14.48
CA TYR A 663 13.17 -4.69 -13.51
C TYR A 663 14.60 -4.30 -13.82
N VAL A 664 14.88 -3.00 -13.86
CA VAL A 664 16.21 -2.43 -14.11
C VAL A 664 16.59 -1.52 -12.96
N ASN A 665 17.76 -1.79 -12.35
CA ASN A 665 18.37 -0.91 -11.37
C ASN A 665 19.36 0.04 -12.09
N ALA A 666 19.13 1.35 -12.04
CA ALA A 666 19.99 2.35 -12.65
C ALA A 666 21.20 2.73 -11.75
N ASP A 667 21.19 2.27 -10.49
CA ASP A 667 22.21 2.55 -9.48
C ASP A 667 22.92 1.25 -9.06
N ALA A 668 23.25 0.42 -10.04
CA ALA A 668 23.87 -0.88 -9.79
C ALA A 668 25.37 -0.76 -9.52
N ALA A 669 25.85 -1.39 -8.45
CA ALA A 669 27.24 -1.36 -8.03
C ALA A 669 28.22 -2.08 -9.01
N SER A 670 27.72 -2.93 -9.90
CA SER A 670 28.53 -3.65 -10.88
C SER A 670 27.74 -3.98 -12.15
N ALA A 671 28.47 -4.37 -13.21
CA ALA A 671 27.89 -4.75 -14.49
C ALA A 671 26.87 -5.91 -14.36
N ILE A 672 27.10 -6.89 -13.51
CA ILE A 672 26.18 -8.03 -13.29
C ILE A 672 24.86 -7.53 -12.68
N TYR A 673 24.91 -6.62 -11.73
CA TYR A 673 23.72 -6.07 -11.08
C TYR A 673 22.98 -5.03 -11.95
N SER A 674 23.64 -4.47 -12.97
CA SER A 674 23.01 -3.55 -13.93
C SER A 674 22.16 -4.24 -14.98
N LEU A 675 22.33 -5.56 -15.17
CA LEU A 675 21.50 -6.34 -16.09
C LEU A 675 20.05 -6.41 -15.58
N PRO A 676 19.05 -6.38 -16.49
CA PRO A 676 17.63 -6.49 -16.09
C PRO A 676 17.33 -7.77 -15.30
N TYR A 677 16.46 -7.66 -14.30
CA TYR A 677 15.86 -8.81 -13.60
C TYR A 677 14.57 -9.19 -14.30
N ARG A 678 14.58 -10.36 -14.96
CA ARG A 678 13.44 -10.83 -15.72
C ARG A 678 12.89 -12.12 -15.15
N THR A 679 11.57 -12.11 -14.96
CA THR A 679 10.80 -13.29 -14.59
C THR A 679 9.59 -13.40 -15.49
N GLN A 680 9.15 -14.62 -15.72
CA GLN A 680 7.91 -14.91 -16.43
C GLN A 680 7.26 -16.16 -15.85
N GLY A 681 5.94 -16.28 -15.99
CA GLY A 681 5.28 -17.43 -15.43
C GLY A 681 3.88 -17.68 -16.00
N ILE A 682 3.47 -18.93 -15.89
CA ILE A 682 2.08 -19.36 -16.10
C ILE A 682 1.56 -19.82 -14.76
N ALA A 683 0.36 -19.38 -14.40
CA ALA A 683 -0.33 -19.88 -13.22
C ALA A 683 -1.76 -20.30 -13.59
N ALA A 684 -2.24 -21.35 -12.97
CA ALA A 684 -3.63 -21.77 -13.11
C ALA A 684 -4.23 -22.12 -11.75
N ARG A 685 -5.54 -21.90 -11.65
CA ARG A 685 -6.37 -22.28 -10.51
C ARG A 685 -7.68 -22.88 -11.02
N LEU A 686 -8.11 -23.95 -10.41
CA LEU A 686 -9.43 -24.54 -10.61
C LEU A 686 -10.05 -24.80 -9.25
N SER A 687 -11.18 -24.16 -8.98
CA SER A 687 -11.94 -24.35 -7.75
C SER A 687 -13.32 -24.92 -8.10
N TYR A 688 -13.78 -25.86 -7.29
CA TYR A 688 -15.11 -26.46 -7.39
C TYR A 688 -15.79 -26.44 -6.02
N SER A 689 -17.07 -26.07 -5.99
CA SER A 689 -17.87 -26.25 -4.78
C SER A 689 -19.24 -26.87 -5.09
N TYR A 690 -19.67 -27.76 -4.18
CA TYR A 690 -20.97 -28.42 -4.25
C TYR A 690 -21.89 -27.91 -3.16
N LYS A 691 -23.01 -27.27 -3.56
CA LYS A 691 -24.05 -26.72 -2.67
C LYS A 691 -23.50 -25.77 -1.59
N GLY A 692 -22.35 -25.13 -1.80
CA GLY A 692 -21.71 -24.33 -0.77
C GLY A 692 -21.31 -25.10 0.50
N ARG A 693 -21.13 -26.43 0.42
CA ARG A 693 -20.76 -27.31 1.54
C ARG A 693 -19.36 -27.86 1.41
N TYR A 694 -19.07 -28.47 0.28
CA TYR A 694 -17.80 -29.12 -0.02
C TYR A 694 -17.03 -28.29 -1.03
N PHE A 695 -15.79 -28.06 -0.77
CA PHE A 695 -14.92 -27.24 -1.58
C PHE A 695 -13.63 -28.00 -1.88
N ILE A 696 -13.16 -27.93 -3.13
CA ILE A 696 -11.87 -28.44 -3.56
C ILE A 696 -11.24 -27.43 -4.50
N GLU A 697 -9.94 -27.21 -4.34
CA GLU A 697 -9.16 -26.31 -5.18
C GLU A 697 -7.82 -26.93 -5.53
N GLY A 698 -7.43 -26.83 -6.81
CA GLY A 698 -6.13 -27.19 -7.31
C GLY A 698 -5.50 -26.01 -8.01
N ASN A 699 -4.22 -25.74 -7.68
CA ASN A 699 -3.45 -24.65 -8.25
C ASN A 699 -2.09 -25.13 -8.70
N PHE A 700 -1.53 -24.47 -9.69
CA PHE A 700 -0.10 -24.59 -9.97
C PHE A 700 0.48 -23.26 -10.48
N GLY A 701 1.77 -23.07 -10.22
CA GLY A 701 2.63 -22.08 -10.85
C GLY A 701 3.75 -22.77 -11.63
N TYR A 702 4.01 -22.32 -12.85
CA TYR A 702 5.16 -22.74 -13.66
C TYR A 702 5.93 -21.48 -14.05
N ASN A 703 7.06 -21.26 -13.38
CA ASN A 703 7.73 -19.97 -13.40
C ASN A 703 9.18 -20.12 -13.82
N GLY A 704 9.66 -19.12 -14.59
CA GLY A 704 11.02 -19.03 -15.04
C GLY A 704 11.72 -17.79 -14.51
N SER A 705 12.97 -17.94 -14.04
CA SER A 705 13.84 -16.88 -13.56
C SER A 705 15.18 -16.90 -14.30
N GLU A 706 15.71 -15.72 -14.63
CA GLU A 706 17.03 -15.58 -15.23
C GLU A 706 18.18 -15.84 -14.24
N ASN A 707 17.90 -15.94 -12.95
CA ASN A 707 18.89 -16.24 -11.93
C ASN A 707 19.50 -17.64 -12.07
N PHE A 708 18.84 -18.54 -12.82
CA PHE A 708 19.26 -19.93 -13.01
C PHE A 708 19.80 -20.20 -14.42
N SER A 709 20.63 -21.23 -14.53
CA SER A 709 21.16 -21.74 -15.80
C SER A 709 20.06 -22.27 -16.72
N LYS A 710 20.36 -22.47 -18.00
CA LYS A 710 19.35 -22.85 -19.01
C LYS A 710 18.52 -24.09 -18.64
N GLY A 711 19.13 -25.08 -17.96
CA GLY A 711 18.45 -26.32 -17.54
C GLY A 711 17.50 -26.15 -16.37
N ASN A 712 17.81 -25.23 -15.44
CA ASN A 712 17.11 -25.07 -14.16
C ASN A 712 16.25 -23.82 -14.08
N LYS A 713 16.07 -23.09 -15.20
CA LYS A 713 15.30 -21.83 -15.23
C LYS A 713 13.87 -21.97 -14.78
N TRP A 714 13.23 -23.11 -14.99
CA TRP A 714 11.81 -23.32 -14.79
C TRP A 714 11.52 -24.20 -13.58
N GLY A 715 10.68 -23.72 -12.69
CA GLY A 715 10.18 -24.44 -11.53
C GLY A 715 8.67 -24.69 -11.61
N PHE A 716 8.21 -25.88 -11.20
CA PHE A 716 6.80 -26.27 -11.15
C PHE A 716 6.35 -26.45 -9.71
N PHE A 717 5.31 -25.72 -9.33
CA PHE A 717 4.86 -25.57 -7.94
C PHE A 717 3.34 -25.85 -7.82
N PRO A 718 2.94 -27.11 -7.65
CA PRO A 718 1.55 -27.50 -7.49
C PRO A 718 1.07 -27.36 -6.04
N SER A 719 -0.25 -27.12 -5.86
CA SER A 719 -0.92 -27.15 -4.56
C SER A 719 -2.36 -27.63 -4.67
N VAL A 720 -2.88 -28.19 -3.60
CA VAL A 720 -4.26 -28.66 -3.45
C VAL A 720 -4.82 -28.24 -2.10
N ALA A 721 -6.11 -27.88 -2.07
CA ALA A 721 -6.84 -27.63 -0.84
C ALA A 721 -8.24 -28.22 -0.85
N GLY A 722 -8.76 -28.53 0.32
CA GLY A 722 -10.11 -29.00 0.54
C GLY A 722 -10.77 -28.26 1.72
N GLY A 723 -12.09 -28.11 1.67
CA GLY A 723 -12.87 -27.48 2.73
C GLY A 723 -14.25 -28.10 2.87
N TRP A 724 -14.76 -28.07 4.10
CA TRP A 724 -16.11 -28.51 4.43
C TRP A 724 -16.78 -27.50 5.35
N LEU A 725 -17.85 -26.88 4.86
CA LEU A 725 -18.69 -25.99 5.65
C LEU A 725 -19.82 -26.83 6.29
N VAL A 726 -19.58 -27.29 7.51
CA VAL A 726 -20.44 -28.22 8.24
C VAL A 726 -21.80 -27.59 8.53
N THR A 727 -21.84 -26.30 8.85
CA THR A 727 -23.10 -25.59 9.16
C THR A 727 -24.09 -25.52 8.01
N ASN A 728 -23.67 -25.77 6.76
CA ASN A 728 -24.58 -25.86 5.63
C ASN A 728 -25.21 -27.27 5.47
N GLU A 729 -24.86 -28.22 6.36
CA GLU A 729 -25.48 -29.54 6.35
C GLU A 729 -26.84 -29.53 7.04
N LYS A 730 -27.78 -30.36 6.54
CA LYS A 730 -29.16 -30.44 7.08
C LYS A 730 -29.22 -30.82 8.55
N PHE A 731 -28.28 -31.65 9.04
CA PHE A 731 -28.24 -32.06 10.44
C PHE A 731 -27.84 -30.93 11.41
N MET A 732 -27.31 -29.82 10.87
CA MET A 732 -26.91 -28.65 11.68
C MET A 732 -28.00 -27.60 11.84
N GLU A 733 -29.14 -27.70 11.14
CA GLU A 733 -30.21 -26.69 11.16
C GLU A 733 -30.63 -26.28 12.59
N ASN A 734 -30.72 -27.25 13.51
CA ASN A 734 -31.09 -26.97 14.90
C ASN A 734 -29.97 -26.33 15.75
N ALA A 735 -28.72 -26.37 15.29
CA ALA A 735 -27.58 -25.81 16.00
C ALA A 735 -27.21 -24.38 15.52
N LEU A 736 -27.80 -23.90 14.41
CA LEU A 736 -27.46 -22.62 13.78
C LEU A 736 -27.67 -21.41 14.70
N SER A 737 -28.59 -21.50 15.65
CA SER A 737 -28.82 -20.42 16.64
C SER A 737 -27.64 -20.19 17.59
N VAL A 738 -26.80 -21.20 17.79
CA VAL A 738 -25.61 -21.12 18.64
C VAL A 738 -24.33 -21.17 17.82
N LEU A 739 -24.23 -22.11 16.86
CA LEU A 739 -23.09 -22.34 16.00
C LEU A 739 -23.40 -21.84 14.60
N SER A 740 -23.21 -20.53 14.38
CA SER A 740 -23.56 -19.88 13.12
C SER A 740 -22.60 -20.23 11.97
N LYS A 741 -21.39 -20.65 12.30
CA LYS A 741 -20.39 -21.11 11.32
C LYS A 741 -19.53 -22.21 11.90
N LEU A 742 -19.33 -23.28 11.15
CA LEU A 742 -18.30 -24.29 11.39
C LEU A 742 -17.75 -24.74 10.06
N LYS A 743 -16.48 -24.39 9.78
CA LYS A 743 -15.79 -24.76 8.56
C LYS A 743 -14.44 -25.37 8.88
N PHE A 744 -14.15 -26.52 8.31
CA PHE A 744 -12.84 -27.14 8.30
C PHE A 744 -12.18 -26.91 6.95
N ARG A 745 -10.87 -26.73 6.96
CA ARG A 745 -10.07 -26.57 5.74
C ARG A 745 -8.69 -27.16 5.91
N GLY A 746 -8.09 -27.58 4.80
CA GLY A 746 -6.74 -28.10 4.78
C GLY A 746 -6.12 -27.88 3.42
N SER A 747 -4.83 -27.59 3.39
CA SER A 747 -4.06 -27.42 2.16
C SER A 747 -2.68 -28.03 2.26
N TYR A 748 -2.17 -28.45 1.10
CA TYR A 748 -0.80 -28.93 0.92
C TYR A 748 -0.28 -28.44 -0.43
N GLY A 749 0.99 -28.00 -0.48
CA GLY A 749 1.59 -27.61 -1.73
C GLY A 749 3.06 -27.27 -1.65
N LEU A 750 3.61 -27.06 -2.83
CA LEU A 750 4.99 -26.63 -3.06
C LEU A 750 5.02 -25.16 -3.49
N VAL A 751 6.01 -24.43 -3.01
CA VAL A 751 6.26 -23.04 -3.44
C VAL A 751 7.77 -22.87 -3.62
N GLY A 752 8.18 -22.14 -4.65
CA GLY A 752 9.59 -21.89 -4.94
C GLY A 752 10.04 -20.49 -4.54
N ASN A 753 11.36 -20.30 -4.43
CA ASN A 753 12.01 -19.02 -4.24
C ASN A 753 13.24 -18.91 -5.17
N ASP A 754 13.38 -17.79 -5.87
CA ASP A 754 14.48 -17.50 -6.80
C ASP A 754 15.51 -16.51 -6.25
N GLN A 755 15.39 -16.13 -4.98
CA GLN A 755 16.32 -15.22 -4.33
C GLN A 755 17.55 -15.98 -3.83
N LEU A 756 18.73 -15.55 -4.31
CA LEU A 756 20.02 -16.21 -4.07
C LEU A 756 20.89 -15.38 -3.13
N ALA A 757 20.42 -15.07 -1.90
CA ALA A 757 21.16 -14.27 -0.91
C ALA A 757 21.73 -12.95 -1.50
N GLY A 758 20.95 -12.28 -2.37
CA GLY A 758 21.35 -11.04 -3.05
C GLY A 758 22.27 -11.24 -4.26
N ARG A 759 22.64 -12.47 -4.60
CA ARG A 759 23.49 -12.78 -5.76
C ARG A 759 22.67 -12.88 -7.04
N ARG A 760 23.35 -12.62 -8.16
CA ARG A 760 22.78 -12.78 -9.50
C ARG A 760 23.68 -13.67 -10.36
N PHE A 761 23.05 -14.51 -11.19
CA PHE A 761 23.75 -15.40 -12.09
C PHE A 761 24.83 -16.23 -11.38
N ALA A 762 24.52 -16.73 -10.17
CA ALA A 762 25.48 -17.47 -9.34
C ALA A 762 25.98 -18.77 -9.98
N PHE A 763 25.43 -19.15 -11.15
CA PHE A 763 25.96 -20.23 -11.99
C PHE A 763 27.18 -19.81 -12.84
N LEU A 764 27.58 -18.53 -12.83
CA LEU A 764 28.75 -18.01 -13.53
C LEU A 764 29.88 -17.77 -12.55
N SER A 765 31.10 -18.24 -12.89
CA SER A 765 32.31 -17.87 -12.21
C SER A 765 32.71 -16.44 -12.53
N THR A 766 33.27 -15.73 -11.57
CA THR A 766 33.72 -14.34 -11.72
C THR A 766 35.23 -14.25 -11.54
N ILE A 767 35.85 -13.28 -12.23
CA ILE A 767 37.26 -12.93 -12.08
C ILE A 767 37.35 -11.48 -11.64
N ASN A 768 37.96 -11.24 -10.50
CA ASN A 768 38.17 -9.94 -9.91
C ASN A 768 39.53 -9.35 -10.24
N SER A 769 39.62 -8.03 -10.17
CA SER A 769 40.92 -7.31 -10.29
C SER A 769 41.43 -6.97 -8.89
N GLY A 770 42.68 -7.11 -8.65
CA GLY A 770 43.32 -6.86 -7.35
C GLY A 770 44.46 -7.83 -7.10
N ASN A 771 44.96 -7.88 -5.86
CA ASN A 771 45.97 -8.82 -5.42
C ASN A 771 47.14 -8.94 -6.41
N GLY A 772 47.68 -7.78 -6.83
CA GLY A 772 48.80 -7.73 -7.71
C GLY A 772 50.10 -8.00 -6.96
N PHE A 773 51.17 -8.03 -7.69
CA PHE A 773 52.52 -8.16 -7.14
C PHE A 773 53.20 -6.78 -7.05
N THR A 774 53.82 -6.50 -5.90
CA THR A 774 54.59 -5.30 -5.69
C THR A 774 56.08 -5.67 -5.72
N TYR A 775 56.90 -4.90 -6.42
CA TYR A 775 58.32 -5.11 -6.57
C TYR A 775 59.11 -3.81 -6.44
N GLY A 776 60.45 -3.93 -6.43
CA GLY A 776 61.38 -2.82 -6.17
C GLY A 776 61.83 -2.78 -4.73
N LEU A 777 62.94 -2.13 -4.46
CA LEU A 777 63.62 -2.01 -3.14
C LEU A 777 62.67 -1.43 -2.06
N THR A 778 61.72 -0.60 -2.45
CA THR A 778 60.77 0.06 -1.56
C THR A 778 59.34 -0.49 -1.70
N GLY A 779 59.12 -1.52 -2.55
CA GLY A 779 57.81 -2.07 -2.82
C GLY A 779 56.82 -1.11 -3.47
N ASN A 780 57.31 -0.03 -4.12
CA ASN A 780 56.52 1.06 -4.70
C ASN A 780 56.11 0.83 -6.15
N GLN A 781 56.53 -0.27 -6.76
CA GLN A 781 56.09 -0.64 -8.12
C GLN A 781 55.13 -1.83 -8.01
N GLY A 782 53.91 -1.65 -8.51
CA GLY A 782 52.89 -2.67 -8.45
C GLY A 782 52.40 -3.05 -9.85
N ILE A 783 52.18 -4.33 -10.08
CA ILE A 783 51.49 -4.86 -11.25
C ILE A 783 50.12 -5.35 -10.76
N GLY A 784 49.05 -4.84 -11.37
CA GLY A 784 47.72 -5.29 -11.05
C GLY A 784 47.52 -6.78 -11.38
N GLY A 785 46.93 -7.53 -10.45
CA GLY A 785 46.63 -8.94 -10.62
C GLY A 785 45.18 -9.20 -11.01
N LYS A 786 44.92 -10.43 -11.40
CA LYS A 786 43.58 -11.02 -11.55
C LYS A 786 43.53 -12.21 -10.61
N PHE A 787 42.40 -12.41 -9.97
CA PHE A 787 42.16 -13.57 -9.11
C PHE A 787 40.72 -14.05 -9.27
N GLU A 788 40.54 -15.31 -8.94
CA GLU A 788 39.22 -15.95 -8.99
C GLU A 788 38.34 -15.34 -7.92
N GLY A 789 37.16 -14.91 -8.34
CA GLY A 789 36.11 -14.37 -7.45
C GLY A 789 35.16 -15.49 -7.01
N ASP A 790 33.89 -15.29 -7.28
CA ASP A 790 32.87 -16.30 -6.96
C ASP A 790 32.99 -17.49 -7.94
N PHE A 791 32.96 -18.70 -7.38
CA PHE A 791 32.89 -19.93 -8.16
C PHE A 791 31.46 -20.19 -8.62
N GLY A 792 31.26 -20.47 -9.91
CA GLY A 792 29.94 -20.71 -10.49
C GLY A 792 29.34 -22.04 -10.05
N VAL A 793 28.08 -22.04 -9.69
CA VAL A 793 27.32 -23.23 -9.26
C VAL A 793 26.52 -23.76 -10.44
N GLU A 794 27.04 -24.78 -11.13
CA GLU A 794 26.40 -25.32 -12.34
C GLU A 794 24.99 -25.93 -12.07
N ASP A 795 24.84 -26.62 -10.93
CA ASP A 795 23.60 -27.28 -10.50
C ASP A 795 22.68 -26.38 -9.69
N LEU A 796 22.87 -25.06 -9.78
CA LEU A 796 22.05 -24.08 -9.07
C LEU A 796 20.56 -24.30 -9.33
N SER A 797 19.79 -24.54 -8.29
CA SER A 797 18.36 -24.83 -8.34
C SER A 797 17.52 -23.92 -7.44
N TRP A 798 16.23 -24.07 -7.58
CA TRP A 798 15.23 -23.37 -6.77
C TRP A 798 15.28 -23.81 -5.32
N GLU A 799 15.23 -22.85 -4.41
CA GLU A 799 14.85 -23.11 -3.02
C GLU A 799 13.38 -23.51 -3.01
N THR A 800 13.01 -24.62 -2.38
CA THR A 800 11.65 -25.15 -2.36
C THR A 800 11.09 -25.22 -0.96
N VAL A 801 9.78 -24.92 -0.82
CA VAL A 801 9.07 -24.97 0.46
C VAL A 801 7.85 -25.89 0.33
N LYS A 802 7.80 -26.95 1.14
CA LYS A 802 6.64 -27.80 1.35
C LYS A 802 5.81 -27.24 2.48
N LYS A 803 4.57 -26.83 2.18
CA LYS A 803 3.68 -26.23 3.17
C LYS A 803 2.46 -27.09 3.40
N THR A 804 2.11 -27.33 4.66
CA THR A 804 0.87 -27.97 5.10
C THR A 804 0.14 -27.00 6.02
N ASP A 805 -1.17 -26.84 5.82
CA ASP A 805 -2.02 -25.99 6.65
C ASP A 805 -3.33 -26.72 6.96
N ILE A 806 -3.76 -26.65 8.22
CA ILE A 806 -5.04 -27.19 8.70
C ILE A 806 -5.72 -26.10 9.52
N GLY A 807 -6.92 -25.69 9.11
CA GLY A 807 -7.63 -24.59 9.73
C GLY A 807 -9.07 -24.92 10.10
N VAL A 808 -9.56 -24.22 11.13
CA VAL A 808 -10.96 -24.21 11.55
C VAL A 808 -11.48 -22.80 11.69
N GLU A 809 -12.71 -22.58 11.23
CA GLU A 809 -13.42 -21.32 11.42
C GLU A 809 -14.71 -21.61 12.18
N ILE A 810 -14.93 -20.88 13.29
CA ILE A 810 -16.06 -21.07 14.19
C ILE A 810 -16.76 -19.72 14.35
N GLY A 811 -18.06 -19.68 14.06
CA GLY A 811 -18.94 -18.54 14.37
C GLY A 811 -19.90 -18.95 15.46
N LEU A 812 -20.06 -18.13 16.50
CA LEU A 812 -20.99 -18.38 17.60
C LEU A 812 -21.91 -17.18 17.77
N TRP A 813 -23.22 -17.46 17.89
CA TRP A 813 -24.29 -16.47 18.16
C TRP A 813 -24.26 -15.26 17.19
N ASP A 814 -23.78 -15.43 15.97
CA ASP A 814 -23.56 -14.37 14.97
C ASP A 814 -22.76 -13.14 15.45
N CYS A 815 -22.11 -13.25 16.61
CA CYS A 815 -21.35 -12.15 17.20
C CYS A 815 -19.88 -12.50 17.54
N VAL A 816 -19.53 -13.79 17.59
CA VAL A 816 -18.17 -14.26 17.91
C VAL A 816 -17.64 -15.03 16.70
N ASN A 817 -16.51 -14.61 16.15
CA ASN A 817 -15.80 -15.30 15.08
C ASN A 817 -14.42 -15.72 15.58
N ILE A 818 -14.10 -16.99 15.43
CA ILE A 818 -12.80 -17.57 15.76
C ILE A 818 -12.26 -18.22 14.50
N GLN A 819 -11.00 -17.94 14.19
CA GLN A 819 -10.26 -18.64 13.15
C GLN A 819 -8.95 -19.12 13.77
N ALA A 820 -8.59 -20.38 13.54
CA ALA A 820 -7.35 -20.96 14.02
C ALA A 820 -6.75 -21.87 12.95
N ASP A 821 -5.44 -21.74 12.73
CA ASP A 821 -4.66 -22.48 11.74
C ASP A 821 -3.43 -23.11 12.40
N TYR A 822 -3.21 -24.38 12.14
CA TYR A 822 -1.94 -25.05 12.38
C TYR A 822 -1.18 -25.15 11.07
N PHE A 823 0.09 -24.80 11.08
CA PHE A 823 0.96 -24.86 9.90
C PHE A 823 2.24 -25.61 10.17
N HIS A 824 2.72 -26.28 9.12
CA HIS A 824 4.03 -26.93 9.07
C HIS A 824 4.68 -26.65 7.72
N GLU A 825 5.92 -26.16 7.75
CA GLU A 825 6.71 -25.85 6.58
C GLU A 825 8.06 -26.56 6.64
N LYS A 826 8.49 -27.15 5.53
CA LYS A 826 9.85 -27.65 5.34
C LYS A 826 10.44 -26.97 4.13
N ARG A 827 11.52 -26.24 4.34
CA ARG A 827 12.28 -25.53 3.33
C ARG A 827 13.55 -26.31 3.05
N GLU A 828 13.79 -26.57 1.78
CA GLU A 828 14.91 -27.38 1.28
C GLU A 828 15.67 -26.59 0.21
N ASP A 829 16.89 -26.99 -0.07
CA ASP A 829 17.76 -26.42 -1.09
C ASP A 829 18.07 -24.92 -0.86
N ILE A 830 18.17 -24.50 0.40
CA ILE A 830 18.53 -23.11 0.74
C ILE A 830 19.93 -22.82 0.23
N PHE A 831 20.03 -21.77 -0.61
CA PHE A 831 21.32 -21.36 -1.18
C PHE A 831 22.19 -20.68 -0.14
N MET A 832 23.37 -21.26 0.13
CA MET A 832 24.29 -20.79 1.16
C MET A 832 25.75 -21.01 0.77
N GLN A 833 26.65 -20.27 1.42
CA GLN A 833 28.10 -20.47 1.26
C GLN A 833 28.55 -21.70 2.06
N ARG A 834 29.37 -22.56 1.42
CA ARG A 834 29.95 -23.72 2.06
C ARG A 834 31.07 -23.27 3.03
N LYS A 835 30.98 -23.71 4.27
CA LYS A 835 31.96 -23.36 5.35
C LYS A 835 32.91 -24.50 5.69
N THR A 836 32.54 -25.72 5.37
CA THR A 836 33.33 -26.92 5.69
C THR A 836 34.45 -27.25 4.69
N ILE A 837 34.60 -26.44 3.64
CA ILE A 837 35.65 -26.64 2.65
C ILE A 837 37.00 -26.21 3.26
N PRO A 838 37.99 -27.10 3.32
CA PRO A 838 39.30 -26.77 3.88
C PRO A 838 40.02 -25.65 3.09
N GLU A 839 40.72 -24.77 3.75
CA GLU A 839 41.49 -23.69 3.11
C GLU A 839 42.55 -24.24 2.13
N THR A 840 43.00 -25.50 2.37
CA THR A 840 43.90 -26.23 1.48
C THR A 840 43.35 -26.52 0.09
N ALA A 841 42.00 -26.38 -0.09
CA ALA A 841 41.39 -26.45 -1.41
C ALA A 841 41.72 -25.24 -2.30
N GLY A 842 42.28 -24.16 -1.70
CA GLY A 842 42.83 -23.04 -2.42
C GLY A 842 41.82 -22.03 -2.97
N PHE A 843 40.52 -22.07 -2.52
CA PHE A 843 39.54 -21.09 -2.92
C PHE A 843 39.78 -19.74 -2.22
N ASN A 844 39.79 -18.65 -2.97
CA ASN A 844 39.82 -17.31 -2.39
C ASN A 844 38.49 -16.96 -1.66
N THR A 845 37.38 -17.49 -2.18
CA THR A 845 36.04 -17.42 -1.59
C THR A 845 35.42 -18.81 -1.64
N ASN A 846 34.95 -19.31 -0.51
CA ASN A 846 34.29 -20.61 -0.48
C ASN A 846 33.08 -20.64 -1.44
N PRO A 847 32.91 -21.71 -2.22
CA PRO A 847 31.82 -21.86 -3.16
C PRO A 847 30.47 -21.90 -2.45
N TRP A 848 29.43 -21.59 -3.21
CA TRP A 848 28.03 -21.61 -2.78
C TRP A 848 27.36 -22.90 -3.26
N ALA A 849 26.31 -23.31 -2.59
CA ALA A 849 25.51 -24.47 -3.00
C ALA A 849 24.08 -24.38 -2.45
N ASN A 850 23.15 -25.10 -3.07
CA ASN A 850 21.83 -25.39 -2.53
C ASN A 850 21.98 -26.52 -1.50
N PHE A 851 21.98 -26.21 -0.21
CA PHE A 851 22.35 -27.16 0.83
C PHE A 851 21.48 -27.11 2.07
N GLY A 852 21.09 -25.91 2.53
CA GLY A 852 20.45 -25.75 3.83
C GLY A 852 19.02 -26.27 3.89
N ILE A 853 18.61 -26.75 5.08
CA ILE A 853 17.26 -27.22 5.36
C ILE A 853 16.75 -26.57 6.65
N VAL A 854 15.54 -26.00 6.59
CA VAL A 854 14.84 -25.42 7.75
C VAL A 854 13.43 -26.00 7.86
N LYS A 855 13.01 -26.31 9.06
CA LYS A 855 11.61 -26.58 9.40
C LYS A 855 11.03 -25.42 10.16
N ASN A 856 9.76 -25.12 9.92
CA ASN A 856 9.02 -24.10 10.66
C ASN A 856 7.61 -24.63 10.94
N GLN A 857 7.14 -24.54 12.19
CA GLN A 857 5.82 -24.99 12.57
C GLN A 857 5.22 -24.10 13.65
N GLY A 858 3.90 -24.08 13.71
CA GLY A 858 3.23 -23.26 14.70
C GLY A 858 1.73 -23.20 14.49
N PHE A 859 1.12 -22.27 15.19
CA PHE A 859 -0.29 -21.99 15.01
C PHE A 859 -0.57 -20.49 15.09
N ASP A 860 -1.56 -20.04 14.36
CA ASP A 860 -2.07 -18.69 14.42
C ASP A 860 -3.60 -18.71 14.66
N ALA A 861 -4.08 -17.76 15.47
CA ALA A 861 -5.49 -17.67 15.81
C ALA A 861 -5.94 -16.21 15.83
N SER A 862 -7.20 -15.98 15.47
CA SER A 862 -7.87 -14.70 15.61
C SER A 862 -9.22 -14.88 16.28
N LEU A 863 -9.58 -13.95 17.15
CA LEU A 863 -10.88 -13.83 17.80
C LEU A 863 -11.45 -12.47 17.48
N GLU A 864 -12.67 -12.43 17.00
CA GLU A 864 -13.42 -11.20 16.79
C GLU A 864 -14.80 -11.33 17.44
N VAL A 865 -15.13 -10.40 18.34
CA VAL A 865 -16.43 -10.32 19.01
C VAL A 865 -17.04 -8.98 18.67
N ASN A 866 -18.21 -8.98 18.03
CA ASN A 866 -18.96 -7.77 17.69
C ASN A 866 -20.38 -7.94 18.19
N LYS A 867 -20.78 -7.17 19.23
CA LYS A 867 -22.09 -7.28 19.83
C LYS A 867 -22.66 -5.92 20.19
N SER A 868 -23.90 -5.68 19.76
CA SER A 868 -24.69 -4.55 20.19
C SER A 868 -25.54 -4.96 21.39
N PHE A 869 -25.54 -4.15 22.43
CA PHE A 869 -26.37 -4.30 23.62
C PHE A 869 -27.38 -3.14 23.65
N GLY A 870 -28.59 -3.41 23.22
CA GLY A 870 -29.60 -2.37 23.03
C GLY A 870 -29.23 -1.42 21.87
N LYS A 871 -29.69 -0.16 21.94
CA LYS A 871 -29.46 0.86 20.89
C LYS A 871 -28.21 1.70 21.12
N ASP A 872 -27.68 1.73 22.36
CA ASP A 872 -26.70 2.73 22.81
C ASP A 872 -25.32 2.16 23.10
N PHE A 873 -25.16 0.83 23.20
CA PHE A 873 -23.87 0.23 23.54
C PHE A 873 -23.46 -0.84 22.52
N PHE A 874 -22.30 -0.62 21.92
CA PHE A 874 -21.67 -1.55 20.99
C PHE A 874 -20.30 -1.97 21.55
N LEU A 875 -20.06 -3.27 21.62
CA LEU A 875 -18.77 -3.85 22.00
C LEU A 875 -18.12 -4.50 20.78
N SER A 876 -16.92 -4.08 20.48
CA SER A 876 -16.04 -4.76 19.52
C SER A 876 -14.74 -5.13 20.21
N LEU A 877 -14.42 -6.42 20.27
CA LEU A 877 -13.17 -6.95 20.78
C LEU A 877 -12.48 -7.76 19.70
N ARG A 878 -11.20 -7.51 19.51
CA ARG A 878 -10.36 -8.25 18.58
C ARG A 878 -9.08 -8.71 19.27
N GLY A 879 -8.75 -9.99 19.11
CA GLY A 879 -7.52 -10.59 19.59
C GLY A 879 -6.85 -11.41 18.49
N ASN A 880 -5.51 -11.34 18.43
CA ASN A 880 -4.70 -12.16 17.54
C ASN A 880 -3.62 -12.86 18.34
N PHE A 881 -3.36 -14.10 18.00
CA PHE A 881 -2.28 -14.88 18.58
C PHE A 881 -1.49 -15.57 17.48
N THR A 882 -0.16 -15.54 17.57
CA THR A 882 0.73 -16.24 16.67
C THR A 882 1.86 -16.88 17.45
N PHE A 883 2.05 -18.17 17.27
CA PHE A 883 3.19 -18.92 17.75
C PHE A 883 3.87 -19.60 16.57
N SER A 884 5.16 -19.37 16.42
CA SER A 884 5.99 -19.96 15.37
C SER A 884 7.32 -20.40 15.99
N ARG A 885 7.77 -21.60 15.63
CA ARG A 885 9.07 -22.12 16.01
C ARG A 885 9.74 -22.69 14.78
N ASN A 886 10.88 -22.13 14.44
CA ASN A 886 11.76 -22.65 13.40
C ASN A 886 12.90 -23.48 13.97
N GLU A 887 13.43 -24.36 13.16
CA GLU A 887 14.52 -25.26 13.47
C GLU A 887 15.39 -25.44 12.23
N ILE A 888 16.68 -25.21 12.39
CA ILE A 888 17.66 -25.49 11.34
C ILE A 888 17.99 -26.98 11.41
N VAL A 889 17.64 -27.68 10.32
CA VAL A 889 17.87 -29.13 10.22
C VAL A 889 19.23 -29.44 9.62
N GLU A 890 19.63 -28.62 8.63
CA GLU A 890 20.89 -28.78 7.94
C GLU A 890 21.52 -27.42 7.63
N TYR A 891 22.76 -27.26 8.06
CA TYR A 891 23.58 -26.07 7.89
C TYR A 891 25.05 -26.50 7.77
N ASP A 892 25.82 -25.90 6.90
CA ASP A 892 27.21 -26.26 6.67
C ASP A 892 28.13 -25.66 7.77
N GLU A 893 28.32 -26.40 8.85
CA GLU A 893 29.17 -26.02 9.98
C GLU A 893 30.43 -26.86 10.05
N SER A 894 31.58 -26.28 10.43
CA SER A 894 32.79 -27.02 10.69
C SER A 894 32.68 -27.86 11.97
N GLY A 895 33.27 -29.06 11.96
CA GLY A 895 33.23 -30.02 13.10
C GLY A 895 33.76 -29.47 14.43
N ASP A 896 34.64 -28.46 14.41
CA ASP A 896 35.12 -27.78 15.62
C ASP A 896 34.02 -27.00 16.37
N TYR A 897 32.99 -26.58 15.66
CA TYR A 897 31.81 -25.95 16.26
C TYR A 897 30.89 -26.97 16.94
N GLU A 898 30.86 -28.21 16.47
CA GLU A 898 30.05 -29.28 17.06
C GLU A 898 30.57 -29.68 18.45
N THR A 899 31.89 -29.58 18.70
CA THR A 899 32.51 -30.00 19.96
C THR A 899 32.66 -28.91 21.00
N ASN A 900 32.83 -27.64 20.61
CA ASN A 900 33.23 -26.56 21.51
C ASN A 900 32.19 -25.44 21.69
N ASN A 901 31.17 -25.38 20.86
CA ASN A 901 30.02 -24.50 21.03
C ASN A 901 28.73 -25.32 20.83
N PRO A 902 27.62 -25.02 21.55
CA PRO A 902 26.37 -25.65 21.23
C PRO A 902 26.04 -25.36 19.76
N CYS A 903 26.02 -26.44 18.95
CA CYS A 903 25.83 -26.42 17.52
C CYS A 903 24.75 -25.45 17.06
N THR A 904 24.95 -24.81 15.92
CA THR A 904 23.92 -24.08 15.18
C THR A 904 22.80 -25.02 14.72
N TYR A 905 23.13 -26.33 14.58
CA TYR A 905 22.15 -27.41 14.52
C TYR A 905 21.18 -27.32 15.71
N TRP A 906 19.90 -27.38 15.47
CA TRP A 906 18.82 -27.32 16.46
C TRP A 906 18.56 -25.94 17.07
N LYS A 907 19.27 -24.88 16.63
CA LYS A 907 18.97 -23.49 17.05
C LYS A 907 17.96 -22.82 16.13
N SER A 908 17.16 -21.94 16.71
CA SER A 908 16.28 -21.09 15.92
C SER A 908 17.11 -20.11 15.07
N ILE A 909 16.61 -19.75 13.87
CA ILE A 909 17.23 -18.75 12.99
C ILE A 909 17.45 -17.42 13.72
N GLU A 910 16.52 -17.03 14.59
CA GLU A 910 16.65 -15.82 15.41
C GLU A 910 17.90 -15.84 16.32
N HIS A 911 18.24 -17.00 16.86
CA HIS A 911 19.43 -17.13 17.69
C HIS A 911 20.72 -16.97 16.89
N ILE A 912 20.76 -17.48 15.65
CA ILE A 912 21.89 -17.30 14.74
C ILE A 912 22.06 -15.86 14.32
N LEU A 913 20.97 -15.19 13.90
CA LEU A 913 20.99 -13.81 13.51
C LEU A 913 21.45 -12.89 14.66
N ARG A 914 21.06 -13.18 15.89
CA ARG A 914 21.58 -12.48 17.06
C ARG A 914 23.07 -12.74 17.26
N THR A 915 23.53 -13.96 17.13
CA THR A 915 24.94 -14.33 17.31
C THR A 915 25.83 -13.75 16.22
N GLU A 916 25.38 -13.73 14.97
CA GLU A 916 26.10 -13.10 13.85
C GLU A 916 26.12 -11.56 13.97
N SER A 917 25.06 -10.92 14.44
CA SER A 917 25.08 -9.48 14.73
C SER A 917 26.05 -9.12 15.85
N TYR A 918 26.18 -9.94 16.87
CA TYR A 918 27.19 -9.78 17.93
C TYR A 918 28.61 -10.03 17.40
N ARG A 919 28.82 -10.97 16.47
CA ARG A 919 30.13 -11.22 15.84
C ARG A 919 30.55 -10.13 14.89
N SER A 920 29.63 -9.52 14.14
CA SER A 920 29.97 -8.38 13.28
C SER A 920 30.40 -7.14 14.08
N VAL A 921 29.94 -7.03 15.33
CA VAL A 921 30.34 -5.97 16.27
C VAL A 921 31.66 -6.31 16.97
N SER A 922 31.92 -7.60 17.26
CA SER A 922 33.16 -8.03 17.93
C SER A 922 34.33 -8.32 16.97
N GLY A 923 34.08 -8.45 15.66
CA GLY A 923 35.09 -8.76 14.64
C GLY A 923 35.85 -7.56 14.05
N ARG A 924 35.62 -6.33 14.56
CA ARG A 924 36.48 -5.18 14.23
C ARG A 924 37.14 -4.67 15.51
N GLY A 925 38.31 -5.24 15.75
CA GLY A 925 39.44 -4.51 16.34
C GLY A 925 39.55 -4.57 17.84
N PHE A 926 40.50 -5.21 18.19
CA PHE A 926 41.59 -4.73 19.04
C PHE A 926 42.83 -4.55 18.20
#